data_4094ef14e05b6ca15e5ec08d1a30fbaa
#
_entry.id   4094ef14e05b6ca15e5ec08d1a30fbaa
#
_cell.length_a   1.000
_cell.length_b   1.000
_cell.length_c   1.000
_cell.angle_alpha   90.00
_cell.angle_beta   90.00
_cell.angle_gamma   90.00
#
_symmetry.space_group_name_H-M   'P 1'
#
loop_
_entity.id
_entity.type
_entity.pdbx_description
1 polymer ?
#
loop_
_entity_poly.entity_id
_entity_poly.type
_entity_poly.pdbx_seq_one_letter_code
_entity_poly.pdbx_strand_id
1 'polypeptide(L)'
;MMLSYRKVLVSGIVQGVGFRPFCARMALEMGANGSVRNTSEGVVIELEGDVALLEEYLRRIEREQPDAAAVTSIEILEEEIPRVKRVFSRFSIERSIRQDEQRVLIPPDIATCDDCLRELDDPHDRRFQYPFINCTNCGPRYTIIRDLPYDRPSTTMSRFELCASCRDEYEDPHNRRFHAQPNACPECGPSVTLTDAAENLLSHGTKALEMLADRLRRGAIAAIKGLGGFHLACDAYSDASVGLLRLRKHRPHKPFALMVADEAAAESLVILSHSARRALTGSRRPIVLCPSRSCDSVSSLVAPGQDTIGIMLPYTPLHHLIMRNFRALVMTSANMSGAPIISDNTQAMDRLATIADVFLMHNRDIHMPIDDSVVVPYRRNSFPVRRARGFVPSPVVIPFRAPVIVGAGGEMKATFAVSQRNLVFPSQYLGDLKQVETIEFYRRALAHLFRLYNFHPRFFVHDRHPQYLSTKAAIEAFSPLPEAVMAVQHHYAHMAACMIDNRVEDDVIGVIFDGTGYGDDGTIWGGEFLVGNLKEYRRVGSLYPARLPGVEKDILDPWRYAISLLSECYDARTAISLATSLWPERSVLSRSITKALPFSPETTSCGRLFDGVSAILGIRDTISYDGQAAMELEALARSEERRVGKE
;
A
#
# COMPACT_ATOMS: atom_id res chain seq x y z
N MET A 1 -13.93 6.52 50.81
CA MET A 1 -13.56 5.72 49.63
C MET A 1 -12.16 5.17 49.85
N MET A 2 -11.93 3.88 49.56
CA MET A 2 -10.60 3.30 49.67
C MET A 2 -9.76 3.74 48.48
N LEU A 3 -8.63 4.38 48.72
CA LEU A 3 -7.68 4.76 47.69
C LEU A 3 -7.04 3.48 47.13
N SER A 4 -6.98 3.36 45.81
CA SER A 4 -6.41 2.23 45.09
C SER A 4 -5.50 2.74 44.00
N TYR A 5 -4.54 1.90 43.55
CA TYR A 5 -3.59 2.21 42.48
C TYR A 5 -3.50 1.04 41.53
N ARG A 6 -3.45 1.34 40.24
CA ARG A 6 -3.13 0.39 39.17
C ARG A 6 -2.17 1.00 38.19
N LYS A 7 -1.19 0.17 37.79
CA LYS A 7 -0.30 0.44 36.67
C LYS A 7 -0.57 -0.58 35.58
N VAL A 8 -0.94 -0.11 34.41
CA VAL A 8 -1.34 -0.98 33.30
C VAL A 8 -0.52 -0.69 32.06
N LEU A 9 -0.25 -1.74 31.29
CA LEU A 9 0.33 -1.65 29.93
C LEU A 9 -0.79 -1.91 28.92
N VAL A 10 -1.03 -0.94 28.06
CA VAL A 10 -1.95 -1.06 26.93
C VAL A 10 -1.14 -1.26 25.67
N SER A 11 -1.34 -2.39 24.99
CA SER A 11 -0.64 -2.78 23.78
C SER A 11 -1.54 -2.69 22.53
N GLY A 12 -0.93 -2.58 21.35
CA GLY A 12 -1.65 -2.45 20.09
C GLY A 12 -1.27 -1.20 19.29
N ILE A 13 -2.17 -0.73 18.43
CA ILE A 13 -2.04 0.56 17.74
C ILE A 13 -2.51 1.65 18.71
N VAL A 14 -1.64 2.06 19.62
CA VAL A 14 -1.95 3.00 20.71
C VAL A 14 -1.02 4.23 20.74
N GLN A 15 -0.12 4.36 19.76
CA GLN A 15 0.72 5.54 19.59
C GLN A 15 0.46 6.21 18.24
N GLY A 16 0.57 7.53 18.19
CA GLY A 16 0.29 8.30 16.98
C GLY A 16 -1.18 8.37 16.55
N VAL A 17 -2.10 7.93 17.37
CA VAL A 17 -3.55 7.84 17.12
C VAL A 17 -4.38 8.63 18.14
N GLY A 18 -3.77 9.57 18.87
CA GLY A 18 -4.48 10.36 19.88
C GLY A 18 -4.78 9.62 21.19
N PHE A 19 -4.15 8.45 21.42
CA PHE A 19 -4.48 7.60 22.56
C PHE A 19 -4.11 8.24 23.92
N ARG A 20 -2.89 8.83 24.07
CA ARG A 20 -2.50 9.57 25.30
C ARG A 20 -3.45 10.74 25.61
N PRO A 21 -3.76 11.63 24.63
CA PRO A 21 -4.81 12.64 24.77
C PRO A 21 -6.18 12.08 25.19
N PHE A 22 -6.59 10.97 24.61
CA PHE A 22 -7.84 10.30 24.98
C PHE A 22 -7.82 9.84 26.43
N CYS A 23 -6.76 9.15 26.88
CA CYS A 23 -6.60 8.73 28.27
C CYS A 23 -6.64 9.92 29.25
N ALA A 24 -5.96 11.01 28.92
CA ALA A 24 -5.93 12.20 29.78
C ALA A 24 -7.29 12.87 29.87
N ARG A 25 -8.04 13.05 28.78
CA ARG A 25 -9.40 13.60 28.79
C ARG A 25 -10.35 12.74 29.62
N MET A 26 -10.33 11.43 29.39
CA MET A 26 -11.16 10.48 30.14
C MET A 26 -10.86 10.53 31.65
N ALA A 27 -9.57 10.63 32.01
CA ALA A 27 -9.19 10.79 33.44
C ALA A 27 -9.74 12.10 34.05
N LEU A 28 -9.67 13.20 33.30
CA LEU A 28 -10.24 14.48 33.73
C LEU A 28 -11.76 14.39 33.89
N GLU A 29 -12.48 13.80 32.96
CA GLU A 29 -13.94 13.60 33.02
C GLU A 29 -14.36 12.75 34.22
N MET A 30 -13.59 11.72 34.54
CA MET A 30 -13.89 10.77 35.62
C MET A 30 -13.33 11.21 36.97
N GLY A 31 -12.49 12.24 37.02
CA GLY A 31 -11.80 12.67 38.23
C GLY A 31 -10.71 11.70 38.72
N ALA A 32 -10.13 10.92 37.83
CA ALA A 32 -9.01 10.03 38.11
C ALA A 32 -7.69 10.81 38.16
N ASN A 33 -6.81 10.47 39.09
CA ASN A 33 -5.44 10.97 39.12
C ASN A 33 -4.47 9.93 38.57
N GLY A 34 -3.29 10.38 38.11
CA GLY A 34 -2.31 9.44 37.58
C GLY A 34 -1.43 10.02 36.47
N SER A 35 -0.91 9.13 35.63
CA SER A 35 -0.13 9.51 34.46
C SER A 35 -0.30 8.55 33.29
N VAL A 36 0.01 9.05 32.10
CA VAL A 36 0.10 8.23 30.89
C VAL A 36 1.36 8.57 30.12
N ARG A 37 2.08 7.54 29.66
CA ARG A 37 3.29 7.72 28.82
C ARG A 37 3.42 6.65 27.75
N ASN A 38 4.06 7.02 26.66
CA ASN A 38 4.49 6.03 25.66
C ASN A 38 5.75 5.32 26.15
N THR A 39 5.81 4.04 25.86
CA THR A 39 7.00 3.19 25.99
C THR A 39 7.20 2.41 24.70
N SER A 40 8.33 1.75 24.53
CA SER A 40 8.54 0.85 23.37
C SER A 40 7.66 -0.41 23.41
N GLU A 41 6.98 -0.70 24.53
CA GLU A 41 6.08 -1.85 24.66
C GLU A 41 4.60 -1.51 24.44
N GLY A 42 4.22 -0.25 24.59
CA GLY A 42 2.83 0.19 24.54
C GLY A 42 2.65 1.57 25.15
N VAL A 43 1.50 1.76 25.74
CA VAL A 43 1.19 2.93 26.58
C VAL A 43 1.06 2.44 28.02
N VAL A 44 1.90 2.97 28.89
CA VAL A 44 1.79 2.73 30.34
C VAL A 44 0.88 3.80 30.94
N ILE A 45 -0.13 3.37 31.68
CA ILE A 45 -1.06 4.22 32.41
C ILE A 45 -0.94 3.89 33.90
N GLU A 46 -0.70 4.89 34.71
CA GLU A 46 -0.74 4.79 36.17
C GLU A 46 -2.00 5.53 36.66
N LEU A 47 -2.82 4.84 37.43
CA LEU A 47 -4.13 5.34 37.88
C LEU A 47 -4.25 5.27 39.41
N GLU A 48 -4.80 6.32 39.98
CA GLU A 48 -5.06 6.41 41.40
C GLU A 48 -6.49 6.94 41.64
N GLY A 49 -7.30 6.17 42.39
CA GLY A 49 -8.70 6.46 42.64
C GLY A 49 -9.37 5.37 43.47
N ASP A 50 -10.70 5.32 43.53
CA ASP A 50 -11.39 4.16 44.09
C ASP A 50 -11.43 2.98 43.07
N VAL A 51 -11.64 1.77 43.58
CA VAL A 51 -11.62 0.56 42.75
C VAL A 51 -12.63 0.60 41.60
N ALA A 52 -13.85 1.09 41.87
CA ALA A 52 -14.91 1.17 40.87
C ALA A 52 -14.57 2.16 39.75
N LEU A 53 -13.93 3.29 40.09
CA LEU A 53 -13.42 4.25 39.11
C LEU A 53 -12.32 3.64 38.23
N LEU A 54 -11.36 2.92 38.82
CA LEU A 54 -10.27 2.28 38.06
C LEU A 54 -10.80 1.22 37.12
N GLU A 55 -11.76 0.41 37.53
CA GLU A 55 -12.40 -0.59 36.69
C GLU A 55 -13.19 0.01 35.54
N GLU A 56 -13.97 1.06 35.78
CA GLU A 56 -14.72 1.76 34.74
C GLU A 56 -13.78 2.45 33.74
N TYR A 57 -12.70 3.05 34.22
CA TYR A 57 -11.69 3.64 33.34
C TYR A 57 -11.11 2.62 32.36
N LEU A 58 -10.74 1.42 32.81
CA LEU A 58 -10.21 0.37 31.94
C LEU A 58 -11.26 -0.15 30.96
N ARG A 59 -12.51 -0.31 31.39
CA ARG A 59 -13.62 -0.69 30.48
C ARG A 59 -13.87 0.37 29.39
N ARG A 60 -13.79 1.66 29.75
CA ARG A 60 -13.95 2.76 28.78
C ARG A 60 -12.78 2.82 27.78
N ILE A 61 -11.55 2.47 28.17
CA ILE A 61 -10.43 2.35 27.23
C ILE A 61 -10.76 1.40 26.07
N GLU A 62 -11.31 0.25 26.37
CA GLU A 62 -11.65 -0.75 25.32
C GLU A 62 -12.83 -0.29 24.45
N ARG A 63 -13.84 0.32 25.04
CA ARG A 63 -15.11 0.66 24.38
C ARG A 63 -15.04 1.97 23.59
N GLU A 64 -14.32 2.98 24.09
CA GLU A 64 -14.37 4.36 23.61
C GLU A 64 -13.05 4.83 22.98
N GLN A 65 -12.13 3.89 22.68
CA GLN A 65 -10.84 4.21 22.06
C GLN A 65 -11.01 5.02 20.77
N PRO A 66 -10.03 5.89 20.42
CA PRO A 66 -10.07 6.62 19.15
C PRO A 66 -10.19 5.67 17.94
N ASP A 67 -10.93 6.06 16.91
CA ASP A 67 -11.18 5.24 15.69
C ASP A 67 -9.91 4.72 15.00
N ALA A 68 -8.81 5.46 15.12
CA ALA A 68 -7.52 5.05 14.57
C ALA A 68 -6.71 4.16 15.52
N ALA A 69 -7.16 3.95 16.75
CA ALA A 69 -6.54 3.06 17.72
C ALA A 69 -7.05 1.62 17.55
N ALA A 70 -6.24 0.67 18.01
CA ALA A 70 -6.65 -0.73 18.13
C ALA A 70 -5.93 -1.35 19.33
N VAL A 71 -6.60 -1.37 20.46
CA VAL A 71 -6.11 -2.04 21.69
C VAL A 71 -6.16 -3.55 21.47
N THR A 72 -5.03 -4.22 21.65
CA THR A 72 -4.92 -5.69 21.53
C THR A 72 -4.86 -6.38 22.89
N SER A 73 -4.35 -5.69 23.91
CA SER A 73 -4.35 -6.20 25.30
C SER A 73 -4.19 -5.06 26.30
N ILE A 74 -4.75 -5.28 27.49
CA ILE A 74 -4.51 -4.48 28.69
C ILE A 74 -3.97 -5.42 29.76
N GLU A 75 -2.74 -5.17 30.21
CA GLU A 75 -2.04 -5.99 31.20
C GLU A 75 -1.83 -5.17 32.49
N ILE A 76 -2.26 -5.67 33.63
CA ILE A 76 -2.01 -5.05 34.92
C ILE A 76 -0.59 -5.42 35.35
N LEU A 77 0.30 -4.42 35.39
CA LEU A 77 1.70 -4.60 35.79
C LEU A 77 1.88 -4.52 37.30
N GLU A 78 1.06 -3.69 37.97
CA GLU A 78 1.17 -3.43 39.40
C GLU A 78 -0.21 -2.98 39.93
N GLU A 79 -0.56 -3.46 41.11
CA GLU A 79 -1.81 -3.11 41.79
C GLU A 79 -1.61 -3.00 43.28
N GLU A 80 -2.14 -1.92 43.89
CA GLU A 80 -2.20 -1.72 45.35
C GLU A 80 -3.63 -1.41 45.76
N ILE A 81 -4.26 -2.32 46.54
CA ILE A 81 -5.62 -2.17 47.03
C ILE A 81 -5.68 -2.66 48.49
N PRO A 82 -5.85 -1.79 49.51
CA PRO A 82 -5.88 -0.33 49.45
C PRO A 82 -4.48 0.29 49.32
N ARG A 83 -4.40 1.46 48.68
CA ARG A 83 -3.17 2.25 48.64
C ARG A 83 -3.08 3.14 49.88
N VAL A 84 -1.94 3.13 50.57
CA VAL A 84 -1.76 3.83 51.86
C VAL A 84 -1.56 5.33 51.70
N LYS A 85 -0.97 5.77 50.57
CA LYS A 85 -0.63 7.19 50.34
C LYS A 85 -0.94 7.63 48.93
N ARG A 86 -1.62 8.78 48.79
CA ARG A 86 -1.82 9.43 47.48
C ARG A 86 -0.48 9.98 46.95
N VAL A 87 -0.16 9.67 45.68
CA VAL A 87 1.06 10.10 44.98
C VAL A 87 0.72 11.13 43.90
N PHE A 88 -0.40 10.96 43.22
CA PHE A 88 -0.79 11.83 42.13
C PHE A 88 -1.77 12.89 42.59
N SER A 89 -1.48 14.18 42.30
CA SER A 89 -2.38 15.32 42.56
C SER A 89 -3.32 15.61 41.39
N ARG A 90 -2.97 15.15 40.19
CA ARG A 90 -3.72 15.29 38.92
C ARG A 90 -3.32 14.19 37.93
N PHE A 91 -4.03 14.10 36.82
CA PHE A 91 -3.61 13.27 35.72
C PHE A 91 -2.69 14.05 34.77
N SER A 92 -1.60 13.43 34.31
CA SER A 92 -0.60 14.07 33.44
C SER A 92 -0.11 13.14 32.31
N ILE A 93 0.28 13.74 31.17
CA ILE A 93 1.02 13.04 30.14
C ILE A 93 2.51 13.21 30.42
N GLU A 94 3.20 12.10 30.59
CA GLU A 94 4.64 12.08 30.84
C GLU A 94 5.46 11.92 29.56
N ARG A 95 6.77 12.20 29.66
CA ARG A 95 7.71 11.94 28.56
C ARG A 95 7.78 10.46 28.25
N SER A 96 7.92 10.15 26.96
CA SER A 96 8.10 8.77 26.50
C SER A 96 9.43 8.17 27.00
N ILE A 97 9.41 6.88 27.29
CA ILE A 97 10.59 6.11 27.75
C ILE A 97 10.87 5.03 26.73
N ARG A 98 12.14 4.89 26.36
CA ARG A 98 12.63 3.78 25.51
C ARG A 98 12.99 2.62 26.43
N GLN A 99 12.46 1.43 26.09
CA GLN A 99 12.77 0.15 26.73
C GLN A 99 13.32 -0.82 25.68
N ASP A 100 13.97 -1.89 26.12
CA ASP A 100 14.63 -2.84 25.21
C ASP A 100 13.66 -3.67 24.37
N GLU A 101 12.51 -4.06 24.93
CA GLU A 101 11.47 -4.75 24.17
C GLU A 101 10.52 -3.75 23.47
N GLN A 102 10.32 -3.94 22.16
CA GLN A 102 9.41 -3.10 21.38
C GLN A 102 8.15 -3.90 21.03
N ARG A 103 7.00 -3.43 21.54
CA ARG A 103 5.67 -4.06 21.32
C ARG A 103 4.66 -3.12 20.67
N VAL A 104 5.06 -1.87 20.44
CA VAL A 104 4.19 -0.83 19.89
C VAL A 104 3.96 -1.07 18.41
N LEU A 105 2.69 -1.05 18.00
CA LEU A 105 2.31 -1.04 16.60
C LEU A 105 2.24 0.40 16.08
N ILE A 106 2.93 0.65 14.97
CA ILE A 106 2.90 1.95 14.29
C ILE A 106 1.65 2.01 13.42
N PRO A 107 0.82 3.06 13.54
CA PRO A 107 -0.31 3.23 12.65
C PRO A 107 0.16 3.55 11.23
N PRO A 108 -0.62 3.15 10.20
CA PRO A 108 -0.42 3.62 8.84
C PRO A 108 -0.69 5.13 8.74
N ASP A 109 -0.29 5.72 7.62
CA ASP A 109 -0.70 7.07 7.27
C ASP A 109 -2.23 7.14 7.11
N ILE A 110 -2.84 8.19 7.65
CA ILE A 110 -4.30 8.34 7.74
C ILE A 110 -4.72 9.54 6.90
N ALA A 111 -5.77 9.39 6.11
CA ALA A 111 -6.35 10.48 5.33
C ALA A 111 -6.81 11.64 6.21
N THR A 112 -6.86 12.85 5.65
CA THR A 112 -7.32 14.06 6.34
C THR A 112 -8.75 13.87 6.85
N CYS A 113 -8.98 14.13 8.12
CA CYS A 113 -10.30 14.03 8.75
C CYS A 113 -11.16 15.26 8.46
N ASP A 114 -12.49 15.12 8.64
CA ASP A 114 -13.46 16.17 8.34
C ASP A 114 -13.25 17.45 9.16
N ASP A 115 -12.80 17.33 10.42
CA ASP A 115 -12.47 18.49 11.24
C ASP A 115 -11.33 19.32 10.63
N CYS A 116 -10.27 18.64 10.16
CA CYS A 116 -9.18 19.31 9.47
C CYS A 116 -9.59 19.87 8.10
N LEU A 117 -10.54 19.25 7.42
CA LEU A 117 -11.09 19.78 6.17
C LEU A 117 -11.94 21.06 6.44
N ARG A 118 -12.77 21.06 7.50
CA ARG A 118 -13.51 22.28 7.89
C ARG A 118 -12.58 23.46 8.18
N GLU A 119 -11.52 23.25 8.95
CA GLU A 119 -10.52 24.30 9.23
C GLU A 119 -9.73 24.71 7.98
N LEU A 120 -9.45 23.76 7.07
CA LEU A 120 -8.79 24.04 5.77
C LEU A 120 -9.63 24.98 4.91
N ASP A 121 -10.96 24.94 5.06
CA ASP A 121 -11.93 25.69 4.27
C ASP A 121 -12.44 26.95 4.97
N ASP A 122 -12.19 27.12 6.26
CA ASP A 122 -12.62 28.28 7.04
C ASP A 122 -11.64 29.46 6.87
N PRO A 123 -12.06 30.58 6.24
CA PRO A 123 -11.22 31.77 6.09
C PRO A 123 -10.78 32.40 7.40
N HIS A 124 -11.47 32.10 8.50
CA HIS A 124 -11.13 32.63 9.83
C HIS A 124 -10.17 31.73 10.60
N ASP A 125 -9.93 30.50 10.15
CA ASP A 125 -8.93 29.62 10.76
C ASP A 125 -7.51 30.00 10.35
N ARG A 126 -6.58 30.00 11.29
CA ARG A 126 -5.17 30.31 11.04
C ARG A 126 -4.48 29.31 10.09
N ARG A 127 -5.08 28.16 9.80
CA ARG A 127 -4.64 27.14 8.84
C ARG A 127 -5.48 27.12 7.58
N PHE A 128 -6.26 28.18 7.32
CA PHE A 128 -6.98 28.33 6.07
C PHE A 128 -6.04 28.07 4.88
N GLN A 129 -6.42 27.14 4.00
CA GLN A 129 -5.66 26.72 2.82
C GLN A 129 -4.22 26.22 3.13
N TYR A 130 -3.96 25.75 4.35
CA TYR A 130 -2.64 25.23 4.69
C TYR A 130 -2.50 23.74 4.29
N PRO A 131 -1.60 23.40 3.31
CA PRO A 131 -1.55 22.07 2.69
C PRO A 131 -0.99 20.98 3.60
N PHE A 132 -0.63 21.27 4.86
CA PHE A 132 -0.10 20.32 5.83
C PHE A 132 -0.87 20.31 7.15
N ILE A 133 -2.08 20.84 7.14
CA ILE A 133 -2.97 20.77 8.32
C ILE A 133 -3.22 19.32 8.73
N ASN A 134 -3.18 19.05 10.03
CA ASN A 134 -3.45 17.74 10.61
C ASN A 134 -3.83 17.87 12.10
N CYS A 135 -4.23 16.75 12.68
CA CYS A 135 -4.46 16.60 14.12
C CYS A 135 -4.03 15.21 14.60
N THR A 136 -4.44 14.81 15.82
CA THR A 136 -4.16 13.47 16.35
C THR A 136 -4.82 12.35 15.56
N ASN A 137 -5.94 12.63 14.86
CA ASN A 137 -6.77 11.64 14.17
C ASN A 137 -6.41 11.45 12.69
N CYS A 138 -5.56 12.30 12.10
CA CYS A 138 -5.25 12.24 10.66
C CYS A 138 -3.80 12.65 10.35
N GLY A 139 -3.39 12.46 9.10
CA GLY A 139 -2.09 12.90 8.58
C GLY A 139 -1.02 11.80 8.57
N PRO A 140 0.25 12.20 8.35
CA PRO A 140 1.36 11.27 8.19
C PRO A 140 1.74 10.55 9.48
N ARG A 141 2.16 9.29 9.34
CA ARG A 141 2.67 8.42 10.41
C ARG A 141 3.89 7.64 9.92
N TYR A 142 3.65 6.53 9.18
CA TYR A 142 4.69 5.65 8.69
C TYR A 142 5.67 6.34 7.74
N THR A 143 5.19 7.22 6.90
CA THR A 143 6.05 7.95 5.93
C THR A 143 7.03 8.92 6.59
N ILE A 144 6.78 9.36 7.82
CA ILE A 144 7.62 10.35 8.51
C ILE A 144 8.41 9.79 9.69
N ILE A 145 8.08 8.59 10.19
CA ILE A 145 8.73 8.02 11.37
C ILE A 145 10.15 7.54 11.07
N ARG A 146 11.10 7.90 11.93
CA ARG A 146 12.50 7.47 11.87
C ARG A 146 12.81 6.40 12.90
N ASP A 147 12.20 6.52 14.10
CA ASP A 147 12.43 5.62 15.23
C ASP A 147 11.24 5.64 16.21
N LEU A 148 11.21 4.69 17.15
CA LEU A 148 10.28 4.64 18.27
C LEU A 148 10.96 5.15 19.57
N PRO A 149 10.19 5.70 20.53
CA PRO A 149 8.72 5.92 20.51
C PRO A 149 8.31 6.99 19.48
N TYR A 150 7.03 6.93 19.02
CA TYR A 150 6.49 7.90 18.05
C TYR A 150 6.31 9.27 18.72
N ASP A 151 7.36 10.06 18.71
CA ASP A 151 7.40 11.45 19.18
C ASP A 151 8.04 12.34 18.12
N ARG A 152 7.74 13.65 18.13
CA ARG A 152 8.19 14.61 17.10
C ARG A 152 9.69 14.56 16.79
N PRO A 153 10.61 14.46 17.78
CA PRO A 153 12.03 14.32 17.53
C PRO A 153 12.40 13.07 16.72
N SER A 154 11.62 11.99 16.85
CA SER A 154 11.79 10.73 16.12
C SER A 154 11.12 10.72 14.74
N THR A 155 10.69 11.87 14.22
CA THR A 155 10.06 12.02 12.90
C THR A 155 10.77 13.03 12.02
N THR A 156 10.39 13.11 10.74
CA THR A 156 10.89 14.16 9.83
C THR A 156 10.37 15.55 10.18
N MET A 157 9.41 15.67 11.09
CA MET A 157 8.90 16.94 11.60
C MET A 157 9.82 17.58 12.65
N SER A 158 10.86 16.89 13.11
CA SER A 158 11.85 17.41 14.08
C SER A 158 12.55 18.70 13.62
N ARG A 159 12.67 18.89 12.29
CA ARG A 159 13.27 20.10 11.70
C ARG A 159 12.39 21.34 11.73
N PHE A 160 11.09 21.19 12.06
CA PHE A 160 10.09 22.27 12.13
C PHE A 160 9.78 22.58 13.58
N GLU A 161 10.39 23.63 14.14
CA GLU A 161 10.09 24.07 15.50
C GLU A 161 8.67 24.66 15.58
N LEU A 162 7.95 24.33 16.65
CA LEU A 162 6.60 24.86 16.86
C LEU A 162 6.66 26.36 17.21
N CYS A 163 5.89 27.21 16.52
CA CYS A 163 5.63 28.56 16.97
C CYS A 163 4.83 28.56 18.28
N ALA A 164 4.73 29.68 18.98
CA ALA A 164 4.06 29.78 20.27
C ALA A 164 2.63 29.21 20.22
N SER A 165 1.81 29.65 19.26
CA SER A 165 0.42 29.18 19.14
C SER A 165 0.32 27.67 18.84
N CYS A 166 1.22 27.09 18.02
CA CYS A 166 1.23 25.64 17.79
C CYS A 166 1.74 24.86 19.00
N ARG A 167 2.59 25.45 19.82
CA ARG A 167 3.05 24.88 21.09
C ARG A 167 1.92 24.86 22.11
N ASP A 168 1.18 25.98 22.25
CA ASP A 168 0.02 26.06 23.14
C ASP A 168 -1.02 24.98 22.79
N GLU A 169 -1.37 24.84 21.51
CA GLU A 169 -2.28 23.76 21.05
C GLU A 169 -1.72 22.35 21.31
N TYR A 170 -0.41 22.18 21.18
CA TYR A 170 0.26 20.89 21.41
C TYR A 170 0.28 20.50 22.89
N GLU A 171 0.31 21.48 23.79
CA GLU A 171 0.36 21.29 25.24
C GLU A 171 -1.01 21.36 25.91
N ASP A 172 -2.08 21.88 25.26
CA ASP A 172 -3.43 21.98 25.78
C ASP A 172 -4.20 20.65 25.67
N PRO A 173 -4.56 20.00 26.81
CA PRO A 173 -5.30 18.74 26.81
C PRO A 173 -6.70 18.81 26.15
N HIS A 174 -7.30 19.99 26.07
CA HIS A 174 -8.62 20.22 25.47
C HIS A 174 -8.54 20.43 23.95
N ASN A 175 -7.35 20.63 23.41
CA ASN A 175 -7.14 20.86 21.98
C ASN A 175 -7.01 19.53 21.20
N ARG A 176 -7.64 19.42 20.03
CA ARG A 176 -7.55 18.25 19.17
C ARG A 176 -6.15 18.02 18.56
N ARG A 177 -5.20 18.95 18.78
CA ARG A 177 -3.79 18.84 18.42
C ARG A 177 -2.88 18.52 19.60
N PHE A 178 -3.47 18.26 20.76
CA PHE A 178 -2.74 17.86 21.94
C PHE A 178 -1.85 16.66 21.65
N HIS A 179 -0.52 16.83 21.76
CA HIS A 179 0.50 15.83 21.38
C HIS A 179 0.40 15.29 19.93
N ALA A 180 -0.18 16.05 19.00
CA ALA A 180 -0.15 15.70 17.58
C ALA A 180 1.26 15.92 17.01
N GLN A 181 2.03 14.86 16.82
CA GLN A 181 3.44 14.96 16.45
C GLN A 181 3.70 15.72 15.12
N PRO A 182 2.85 15.60 14.07
CA PRO A 182 3.00 16.38 12.86
C PRO A 182 2.38 17.79 12.92
N ASN A 183 1.86 18.28 14.09
CA ASN A 183 1.25 19.61 14.22
C ASN A 183 2.14 20.71 13.64
N ALA A 184 1.55 21.61 12.85
CA ALA A 184 2.20 22.76 12.25
C ALA A 184 1.17 23.78 11.74
N CYS A 185 1.65 24.96 11.35
CA CYS A 185 0.86 25.99 10.66
C CYS A 185 1.72 26.66 9.55
N PRO A 186 1.17 27.59 8.76
CA PRO A 186 1.93 28.27 7.70
C PRO A 186 3.23 28.94 8.17
N GLU A 187 3.26 29.40 9.44
CA GLU A 187 4.41 30.07 10.03
C GLU A 187 5.57 29.11 10.37
N CYS A 188 5.25 27.95 10.98
CA CYS A 188 6.27 27.08 11.58
C CYS A 188 6.40 25.72 10.87
N GLY A 189 5.59 25.43 9.89
CA GLY A 189 5.54 24.10 9.27
C GLY A 189 6.08 24.05 7.84
N PRO A 190 5.88 22.92 7.19
CA PRO A 190 6.26 22.74 5.78
C PRO A 190 5.57 23.73 4.84
N SER A 191 6.24 24.03 3.75
CA SER A 191 5.73 24.91 2.68
C SER A 191 5.86 24.24 1.31
N VAL A 192 5.06 24.69 0.35
CA VAL A 192 5.10 24.23 -1.04
C VAL A 192 5.78 25.24 -1.94
N THR A 193 6.47 24.74 -2.95
CA THR A 193 7.09 25.53 -4.05
C THR A 193 6.71 24.91 -5.38
N LEU A 194 6.52 25.74 -6.40
CA LEU A 194 6.34 25.35 -7.79
C LEU A 194 7.55 25.79 -8.60
N THR A 195 8.18 24.84 -9.30
CA THR A 195 9.29 25.09 -10.23
C THR A 195 8.95 24.58 -11.62
N ASP A 196 9.65 25.02 -12.64
CA ASP A 196 9.64 24.39 -13.96
C ASP A 196 10.69 23.26 -14.05
N ALA A 197 10.77 22.61 -15.20
CA ALA A 197 11.73 21.55 -15.48
C ALA A 197 13.19 22.02 -15.57
N ALA A 198 13.44 23.34 -15.66
CA ALA A 198 14.74 23.95 -15.62
C ALA A 198 15.13 24.48 -14.22
N GLU A 199 14.41 24.05 -13.17
CA GLU A 199 14.58 24.42 -11.76
C GLU A 199 14.28 25.91 -11.45
N ASN A 200 13.72 26.67 -12.38
CA ASN A 200 13.33 28.05 -12.09
C ASN A 200 12.14 28.06 -11.12
N LEU A 201 12.27 28.80 -10.02
CA LEU A 201 11.17 29.01 -9.08
C LEU A 201 10.08 29.86 -9.74
N LEU A 202 8.88 29.27 -9.87
CA LEU A 202 7.71 29.94 -10.45
C LEU A 202 6.85 30.61 -9.38
N SER A 203 6.64 29.93 -8.25
CA SER A 203 5.79 30.44 -7.16
C SER A 203 5.97 29.64 -5.87
N HIS A 204 5.39 30.12 -4.75
CA HIS A 204 5.37 29.45 -3.45
C HIS A 204 4.02 29.64 -2.74
N GLY A 205 3.74 28.79 -1.73
CA GLY A 205 2.53 28.84 -0.91
C GLY A 205 1.24 28.63 -1.74
N THR A 206 0.17 29.32 -1.39
CA THR A 206 -1.13 29.20 -2.07
C THR A 206 -1.09 29.61 -3.54
N LYS A 207 -0.29 30.62 -3.89
CA LYS A 207 -0.09 31.04 -5.29
C LYS A 207 0.53 29.93 -6.15
N ALA A 208 1.34 29.06 -5.57
CA ALA A 208 1.88 27.89 -6.27
C ALA A 208 0.77 26.92 -6.69
N LEU A 209 -0.26 26.74 -5.85
CA LEU A 209 -1.41 25.89 -6.15
C LEU A 209 -2.29 26.47 -7.25
N GLU A 210 -2.52 27.78 -7.24
CA GLU A 210 -3.28 28.48 -8.28
C GLU A 210 -2.57 28.37 -9.64
N MET A 211 -1.26 28.64 -9.66
CA MET A 211 -0.44 28.51 -10.87
C MET A 211 -0.36 27.07 -11.37
N LEU A 212 -0.24 26.09 -10.47
CA LEU A 212 -0.30 24.67 -10.83
C LEU A 212 -1.63 24.33 -11.53
N ALA A 213 -2.76 24.80 -10.97
CA ALA A 213 -4.08 24.56 -11.55
C ALA A 213 -4.19 25.17 -12.96
N ASP A 214 -3.67 26.39 -13.15
CA ASP A 214 -3.65 27.02 -14.48
C ASP A 214 -2.77 26.24 -15.48
N ARG A 215 -1.58 25.76 -15.06
CA ARG A 215 -0.70 24.94 -15.90
C ARG A 215 -1.36 23.62 -16.31
N LEU A 216 -1.99 22.92 -15.37
CA LEU A 216 -2.72 21.68 -15.65
C LEU A 216 -3.88 21.87 -16.62
N ARG A 217 -4.69 22.96 -16.47
CA ARG A 217 -5.77 23.30 -17.41
C ARG A 217 -5.27 23.59 -18.83
N ARG A 218 -4.05 24.10 -18.96
CA ARG A 218 -3.37 24.32 -20.24
C ARG A 218 -2.71 23.08 -20.82
N GLY A 219 -2.89 21.92 -20.19
CA GLY A 219 -2.40 20.64 -20.68
C GLY A 219 -1.01 20.23 -20.20
N ALA A 220 -0.43 20.94 -19.25
CA ALA A 220 0.86 20.56 -18.66
C ALA A 220 0.77 19.26 -17.86
N ILE A 221 1.89 18.53 -17.79
CA ILE A 221 2.12 17.42 -16.88
C ILE A 221 2.84 17.95 -15.66
N ALA A 222 2.32 17.67 -14.46
CA ALA A 222 2.92 18.08 -13.20
C ALA A 222 3.49 16.90 -12.43
N ALA A 223 4.66 17.07 -11.81
CA ALA A 223 5.17 16.20 -10.76
C ALA A 223 4.79 16.80 -9.40
N ILE A 224 3.95 16.10 -8.63
CA ILE A 224 3.40 16.58 -7.36
C ILE A 224 3.93 15.73 -6.23
N LYS A 225 4.68 16.31 -5.29
CA LYS A 225 5.12 15.62 -4.08
C LYS A 225 3.94 15.42 -3.13
N GLY A 226 3.53 14.17 -2.97
CA GLY A 226 2.45 13.76 -2.08
C GLY A 226 2.93 13.36 -0.68
N LEU A 227 2.24 12.37 -0.09
CA LEU A 227 2.53 11.84 1.24
C LEU A 227 3.68 10.83 1.23
N GLY A 228 3.64 9.87 0.31
CA GLY A 228 4.59 8.76 0.22
C GLY A 228 5.61 8.87 -0.93
N GLY A 229 5.47 9.85 -1.79
CA GLY A 229 6.32 10.08 -2.97
C GLY A 229 5.69 11.06 -3.93
N PHE A 230 6.29 11.18 -5.11
CA PHE A 230 5.79 12.02 -6.19
C PHE A 230 4.73 11.31 -7.04
N HIS A 231 3.74 12.06 -7.50
CA HIS A 231 2.79 11.65 -8.53
C HIS A 231 3.00 12.47 -9.80
N LEU A 232 2.81 11.85 -10.96
CA LEU A 232 2.63 12.54 -12.21
C LEU A 232 1.14 12.78 -12.42
N ALA A 233 0.76 14.02 -12.64
CA ALA A 233 -0.63 14.45 -12.79
C ALA A 233 -0.86 15.19 -14.11
N CYS A 234 -2.02 14.97 -14.74
CA CYS A 234 -2.53 15.75 -15.85
C CYS A 234 -4.06 15.71 -15.85
N ASP A 235 -4.69 16.59 -16.64
CA ASP A 235 -6.15 16.61 -16.79
C ASP A 235 -6.65 15.28 -17.40
N ALA A 236 -7.52 14.58 -16.68
CA ALA A 236 -8.07 13.29 -17.08
C ALA A 236 -9.06 13.38 -18.26
N TYR A 237 -9.58 14.58 -18.56
CA TYR A 237 -10.52 14.82 -19.65
C TYR A 237 -9.83 15.20 -20.97
N SER A 238 -8.52 15.49 -20.95
CA SER A 238 -7.73 15.89 -22.11
C SER A 238 -7.01 14.71 -22.74
N ASP A 239 -7.47 14.25 -23.91
CA ASP A 239 -6.77 13.20 -24.69
C ASP A 239 -5.32 13.60 -25.00
N ALA A 240 -5.10 14.90 -25.30
CA ALA A 240 -3.76 15.41 -25.57
C ALA A 240 -2.83 15.28 -24.37
N SER A 241 -3.30 15.64 -23.17
CA SER A 241 -2.50 15.57 -21.93
C SER A 241 -2.24 14.13 -21.51
N VAL A 242 -3.26 13.26 -21.56
CA VAL A 242 -3.13 11.84 -21.21
C VAL A 242 -2.22 11.13 -22.23
N GLY A 243 -2.39 11.41 -23.53
CA GLY A 243 -1.54 10.88 -24.60
C GLY A 243 -0.08 11.31 -24.44
N LEU A 244 0.17 12.59 -24.13
CA LEU A 244 1.50 13.12 -23.88
C LEU A 244 2.16 12.46 -22.66
N LEU A 245 1.41 12.28 -21.57
CA LEU A 245 1.90 11.56 -20.37
C LEU A 245 2.27 10.10 -20.71
N ARG A 246 1.45 9.39 -21.51
CA ARG A 246 1.74 8.03 -21.98
C ARG A 246 3.04 7.97 -22.76
N LEU A 247 3.21 8.90 -23.70
CA LEU A 247 4.41 8.99 -24.55
C LEU A 247 5.67 9.21 -23.68
N ARG A 248 5.66 10.27 -22.85
CA ARG A 248 6.82 10.64 -22.03
C ARG A 248 7.17 9.61 -20.96
N LYS A 249 6.16 8.94 -20.38
CA LYS A 249 6.34 7.89 -19.37
C LYS A 249 6.65 6.51 -19.98
N HIS A 250 6.67 6.37 -21.32
CA HIS A 250 6.80 5.08 -22.02
C HIS A 250 5.82 4.02 -21.52
N ARG A 251 4.56 4.43 -21.32
CA ARG A 251 3.49 3.59 -20.76
C ARG A 251 2.27 3.58 -21.70
N PRO A 252 2.36 2.81 -22.83
CA PRO A 252 1.35 2.89 -23.89
C PRO A 252 -0.05 2.43 -23.46
N HIS A 253 -0.18 1.35 -22.68
CA HIS A 253 -1.49 0.73 -22.41
C HIS A 253 -1.82 0.58 -20.92
N LYS A 254 -0.82 0.40 -20.03
CA LYS A 254 -1.12 0.17 -18.60
C LYS A 254 -2.02 1.27 -18.04
N PRO A 255 -3.17 0.94 -17.39
CA PRO A 255 -4.13 1.93 -16.89
C PRO A 255 -3.51 2.94 -15.92
N PHE A 256 -3.99 4.17 -15.97
CA PHE A 256 -3.72 5.21 -14.98
C PHE A 256 -4.83 5.21 -13.92
N ALA A 257 -4.46 5.51 -12.67
CA ALA A 257 -5.42 5.81 -11.62
C ALA A 257 -5.86 7.27 -11.72
N LEU A 258 -7.11 7.54 -11.34
CA LEU A 258 -7.67 8.88 -11.22
C LEU A 258 -7.82 9.27 -9.76
N MET A 259 -7.41 10.49 -9.43
CA MET A 259 -7.89 11.18 -8.24
C MET A 259 -9.11 11.98 -8.63
N VAL A 260 -10.24 11.74 -7.95
CA VAL A 260 -11.52 12.44 -8.19
C VAL A 260 -11.84 13.35 -7.02
N ALA A 261 -12.50 14.48 -7.28
CA ALA A 261 -12.73 15.53 -6.27
C ALA A 261 -13.48 15.03 -5.04
N ASP A 262 -14.53 14.27 -5.26
CA ASP A 262 -15.46 13.79 -4.26
C ASP A 262 -16.19 12.51 -4.73
N GLU A 263 -17.10 12.04 -3.91
CA GLU A 263 -17.89 10.84 -4.18
C GLU A 263 -18.86 11.04 -5.37
N ALA A 264 -19.41 12.23 -5.55
CA ALA A 264 -20.31 12.54 -6.68
C ALA A 264 -19.53 12.51 -8.01
N ALA A 265 -18.32 13.03 -8.03
CA ALA A 265 -17.41 12.90 -9.17
C ALA A 265 -17.07 11.43 -9.46
N ALA A 266 -16.83 10.61 -8.43
CA ALA A 266 -16.60 9.16 -8.57
C ALA A 266 -17.82 8.47 -9.19
N GLU A 267 -19.03 8.73 -8.70
CA GLU A 267 -20.28 8.12 -9.19
C GLU A 267 -20.59 8.49 -10.65
N SER A 268 -20.12 9.65 -11.12
CA SER A 268 -20.26 10.02 -12.52
C SER A 268 -19.40 9.18 -13.47
N LEU A 269 -18.29 8.60 -12.98
CA LEU A 269 -17.30 7.89 -13.78
C LEU A 269 -17.42 6.35 -13.66
N VAL A 270 -17.79 5.84 -12.47
CA VAL A 270 -17.78 4.42 -12.18
C VAL A 270 -19.03 3.96 -11.45
N ILE A 271 -19.24 2.65 -11.44
CA ILE A 271 -20.31 2.01 -10.66
C ILE A 271 -19.76 1.72 -9.27
N LEU A 272 -20.23 2.47 -8.26
CA LEU A 272 -19.83 2.29 -6.86
C LEU A 272 -20.73 1.27 -6.16
N SER A 273 -20.20 0.07 -5.90
CA SER A 273 -20.81 -0.86 -4.94
C SER A 273 -20.67 -0.35 -3.51
N HIS A 274 -21.44 -0.90 -2.57
CA HIS A 274 -21.31 -0.55 -1.15
C HIS A 274 -19.88 -0.77 -0.60
N SER A 275 -19.24 -1.87 -0.96
CA SER A 275 -17.84 -2.14 -0.56
C SER A 275 -16.84 -1.20 -1.21
N ALA A 276 -17.06 -0.81 -2.49
CA ALA A 276 -16.25 0.20 -3.18
C ALA A 276 -16.34 1.56 -2.48
N ARG A 277 -17.57 2.00 -2.18
CA ARG A 277 -17.84 3.25 -1.47
C ARG A 277 -17.13 3.29 -0.12
N ARG A 278 -17.31 2.24 0.70
CA ARG A 278 -16.67 2.13 2.01
C ARG A 278 -15.14 2.15 1.93
N ALA A 279 -14.54 1.50 0.92
CA ALA A 279 -13.10 1.52 0.71
C ALA A 279 -12.61 2.92 0.29
N LEU A 280 -13.34 3.57 -0.61
CA LEU A 280 -13.02 4.87 -1.17
C LEU A 280 -13.10 6.00 -0.13
N THR A 281 -14.14 6.00 0.71
CA THR A 281 -14.39 7.06 1.72
C THR A 281 -13.70 6.81 3.06
N GLY A 282 -13.22 5.59 3.32
CA GLY A 282 -12.54 5.23 4.56
C GLY A 282 -11.22 5.97 4.78
N SER A 283 -10.68 5.91 5.98
CA SER A 283 -9.46 6.62 6.38
C SER A 283 -8.18 6.20 5.62
N ARG A 284 -8.21 5.06 4.93
CA ARG A 284 -7.10 4.56 4.10
C ARG A 284 -7.08 5.18 2.70
N ARG A 285 -8.24 5.49 2.13
CA ARG A 285 -8.43 6.07 0.77
C ARG A 285 -7.52 5.45 -0.30
N PRO A 286 -7.58 4.12 -0.53
CA PRO A 286 -6.79 3.46 -1.55
C PRO A 286 -7.29 3.79 -2.96
N ILE A 287 -6.54 3.36 -3.98
CA ILE A 287 -7.07 3.23 -5.34
C ILE A 287 -8.05 2.06 -5.34
N VAL A 288 -9.30 2.31 -5.72
CA VAL A 288 -10.38 1.31 -5.81
C VAL A 288 -10.66 1.03 -7.28
N LEU A 289 -10.53 -0.24 -7.70
CA LEU A 289 -10.85 -0.67 -9.07
C LEU A 289 -12.35 -0.85 -9.20
N CYS A 290 -13.01 -0.01 -9.98
CA CYS A 290 -14.47 -0.03 -10.16
C CYS A 290 -14.84 -0.19 -11.63
N PRO A 291 -15.96 -0.88 -11.95
CA PRO A 291 -16.48 -0.93 -13.30
C PRO A 291 -16.78 0.49 -13.82
N SER A 292 -16.30 0.81 -15.02
CA SER A 292 -16.54 2.11 -15.65
C SER A 292 -18.01 2.27 -16.05
N ARG A 293 -18.50 3.52 -16.00
CA ARG A 293 -19.74 3.87 -16.68
C ARG A 293 -19.47 4.13 -18.15
N SER A 294 -20.37 3.67 -19.01
CA SER A 294 -20.29 3.89 -20.47
C SER A 294 -20.65 5.35 -20.84
N CYS A 295 -20.10 6.32 -20.17
CA CYS A 295 -20.34 7.73 -20.48
C CYS A 295 -19.03 8.45 -20.71
N ASP A 296 -18.99 9.25 -21.75
CA ASP A 296 -17.88 9.93 -22.41
C ASP A 296 -17.19 11.02 -21.57
N SER A 297 -16.97 10.80 -20.28
CA SER A 297 -16.54 11.90 -19.42
C SER A 297 -15.02 12.04 -19.30
N VAL A 298 -14.25 10.96 -19.28
CA VAL A 298 -12.77 11.01 -19.23
C VAL A 298 -12.15 10.43 -20.50
N SER A 299 -10.90 10.81 -20.78
CA SER A 299 -10.15 10.28 -21.92
C SER A 299 -10.14 8.75 -21.93
N SER A 300 -10.46 8.14 -23.08
CA SER A 300 -10.34 6.68 -23.28
C SER A 300 -8.92 6.18 -23.09
N LEU A 301 -7.95 7.07 -23.23
CA LEU A 301 -6.54 6.78 -22.95
C LEU A 301 -6.22 6.61 -21.47
N VAL A 302 -7.15 6.86 -20.53
CA VAL A 302 -6.92 6.60 -19.09
C VAL A 302 -6.78 5.10 -18.80
N ALA A 303 -7.65 4.26 -19.38
CA ALA A 303 -7.64 2.81 -19.18
C ALA A 303 -7.97 2.05 -20.48
N PRO A 304 -7.07 2.10 -21.50
CA PRO A 304 -7.34 1.48 -22.78
C PRO A 304 -7.51 -0.03 -22.68
N GLY A 305 -8.57 -0.54 -23.32
CA GLY A 305 -8.88 -1.98 -23.33
C GLY A 305 -9.42 -2.54 -22.00
N GLN A 306 -9.77 -1.67 -21.04
CA GLN A 306 -10.27 -2.08 -19.73
C GLN A 306 -11.72 -1.63 -19.53
N ASP A 307 -12.50 -2.46 -18.83
CA ASP A 307 -13.86 -2.14 -18.38
C ASP A 307 -13.90 -1.55 -16.96
N THR A 308 -12.73 -1.41 -16.33
CA THR A 308 -12.57 -0.89 -14.98
C THR A 308 -11.64 0.32 -14.95
N ILE A 309 -11.91 1.24 -14.02
CA ILE A 309 -11.06 2.41 -13.74
C ILE A 309 -10.68 2.39 -12.27
N GLY A 310 -9.39 2.62 -12.00
CA GLY A 310 -8.88 2.81 -10.64
C GLY A 310 -9.11 4.26 -10.20
N ILE A 311 -9.92 4.46 -9.16
CA ILE A 311 -10.22 5.79 -8.61
C ILE A 311 -9.78 5.90 -7.16
N MET A 312 -9.38 7.09 -6.73
CA MET A 312 -9.11 7.43 -5.33
C MET A 312 -9.60 8.84 -5.00
N LEU A 313 -9.94 9.06 -3.73
CA LEU A 313 -10.23 10.41 -3.21
C LEU A 313 -8.95 11.10 -2.71
N PRO A 314 -8.95 12.44 -2.62
CA PRO A 314 -7.90 13.20 -1.95
C PRO A 314 -7.69 12.69 -0.52
N TYR A 315 -6.45 12.42 -0.13
CA TYR A 315 -6.11 11.90 1.20
C TYR A 315 -5.15 12.79 1.98
N THR A 316 -4.63 13.85 1.35
CA THR A 316 -3.87 14.90 2.03
C THR A 316 -4.55 16.26 1.85
N PRO A 317 -4.34 17.22 2.76
CA PRO A 317 -4.87 18.57 2.57
C PRO A 317 -4.40 19.19 1.24
N LEU A 318 -3.15 18.92 0.83
CA LEU A 318 -2.61 19.34 -0.47
C LEU A 318 -3.46 18.82 -1.63
N HIS A 319 -3.81 17.55 -1.62
CA HIS A 319 -4.67 16.96 -2.66
C HIS A 319 -6.06 17.58 -2.67
N HIS A 320 -6.67 17.83 -1.49
CA HIS A 320 -7.96 18.52 -1.41
C HIS A 320 -7.90 19.92 -2.03
N LEU A 321 -6.85 20.69 -1.73
CA LEU A 321 -6.67 22.03 -2.31
C LEU A 321 -6.51 21.99 -3.83
N ILE A 322 -5.75 21.04 -4.38
CA ILE A 322 -5.58 20.87 -5.82
C ILE A 322 -6.91 20.48 -6.47
N MET A 323 -7.60 19.50 -5.90
CA MET A 323 -8.83 18.94 -6.48
C MET A 323 -10.04 19.87 -6.42
N ARG A 324 -10.01 21.00 -5.69
CA ARG A 324 -11.02 22.07 -5.80
C ARG A 324 -11.16 22.63 -7.21
N ASN A 325 -10.12 22.50 -8.02
CA ASN A 325 -10.05 23.03 -9.38
C ASN A 325 -10.39 22.00 -10.47
N PHE A 326 -10.56 20.71 -10.11
CA PHE A 326 -10.70 19.61 -11.06
C PHE A 326 -11.72 18.59 -10.58
N ARG A 327 -12.51 18.03 -11.49
CA ARG A 327 -13.38 16.89 -11.18
C ARG A 327 -12.58 15.57 -11.09
N ALA A 328 -11.61 15.41 -11.99
CA ALA A 328 -10.69 14.28 -11.98
C ALA A 328 -9.34 14.67 -12.59
N LEU A 329 -8.26 14.18 -12.00
CA LEU A 329 -6.90 14.23 -12.54
C LEU A 329 -6.37 12.80 -12.70
N VAL A 330 -5.63 12.52 -13.76
CA VAL A 330 -4.71 11.39 -13.74
C VAL A 330 -3.74 11.62 -12.58
N MET A 331 -3.54 10.59 -11.75
CA MET A 331 -2.63 10.65 -10.62
C MET A 331 -1.89 9.31 -10.55
N THR A 332 -0.73 9.23 -11.17
CA THR A 332 0.08 8.01 -11.23
C THR A 332 1.39 8.18 -10.50
N SER A 333 1.92 7.12 -9.89
CA SER A 333 3.22 7.17 -9.22
C SER A 333 4.32 7.67 -10.15
N ALA A 334 5.16 8.58 -9.66
CA ALA A 334 6.29 9.11 -10.40
C ALA A 334 7.50 8.18 -10.23
N ASN A 335 7.60 7.20 -11.10
CA ASN A 335 8.68 6.23 -11.17
C ASN A 335 8.90 5.76 -12.61
N MET A 336 10.07 5.23 -12.89
CA MET A 336 10.29 4.38 -14.06
C MET A 336 9.60 3.03 -13.85
N SER A 337 9.27 2.32 -14.93
CA SER A 337 8.58 1.02 -14.83
C SER A 337 9.38 0.04 -13.95
N GLY A 338 8.73 -0.53 -12.93
CA GLY A 338 9.34 -1.48 -11.99
C GLY A 338 10.18 -0.86 -10.86
N ALA A 339 10.57 0.42 -10.96
CA ALA A 339 11.33 1.12 -9.92
C ALA A 339 10.43 1.63 -8.78
N PRO A 340 10.99 1.90 -7.59
CA PRO A 340 10.27 2.51 -6.48
C PRO A 340 9.79 3.92 -6.79
N ILE A 341 8.77 4.38 -6.07
CA ILE A 341 8.28 5.76 -6.17
C ILE A 341 9.36 6.76 -5.74
N ILE A 342 9.57 7.80 -6.52
CA ILE A 342 10.52 8.89 -6.19
C ILE A 342 9.94 9.72 -5.04
N SER A 343 10.77 10.05 -4.04
CA SER A 343 10.35 10.80 -2.84
C SER A 343 11.25 11.99 -2.51
N ASP A 344 12.45 12.02 -3.06
CA ASP A 344 13.43 13.11 -2.90
C ASP A 344 13.24 14.18 -3.98
N ASN A 345 13.38 15.46 -3.60
CA ASN A 345 13.17 16.57 -4.52
C ASN A 345 14.22 16.63 -5.63
N THR A 346 15.49 16.41 -5.30
CA THR A 346 16.61 16.44 -6.26
C THR A 346 16.45 15.29 -7.25
N GLN A 347 16.20 14.08 -6.77
CA GLN A 347 15.94 12.93 -7.65
C GLN A 347 14.73 13.15 -8.55
N ALA A 348 13.69 13.84 -8.07
CA ALA A 348 12.53 14.15 -8.88
C ALA A 348 12.90 15.09 -10.04
N MET A 349 13.66 16.15 -9.78
CA MET A 349 14.16 17.06 -10.81
C MET A 349 15.02 16.32 -11.84
N ASP A 350 15.99 15.52 -11.39
CA ASP A 350 16.90 14.80 -12.28
C ASP A 350 16.18 13.77 -13.18
N ARG A 351 15.24 13.01 -12.61
CA ARG A 351 14.64 11.85 -13.30
C ARG A 351 13.33 12.14 -14.01
N LEU A 352 12.59 13.18 -13.62
CA LEU A 352 11.28 13.50 -14.16
C LEU A 352 11.26 14.75 -15.05
N ALA A 353 12.37 15.47 -15.23
CA ALA A 353 12.45 16.67 -16.04
C ALA A 353 12.06 16.46 -17.52
N THR A 354 12.23 15.22 -18.03
CA THR A 354 11.79 14.85 -19.38
C THR A 354 10.32 14.47 -19.47
N ILE A 355 9.64 14.28 -18.33
CA ILE A 355 8.24 13.83 -18.25
C ILE A 355 7.35 14.98 -17.81
N ALA A 356 7.70 15.68 -16.73
CA ALA A 356 6.89 16.74 -16.14
C ALA A 356 7.36 18.13 -16.61
N ASP A 357 6.40 19.00 -16.85
CA ASP A 357 6.64 20.40 -17.23
C ASP A 357 6.81 21.30 -16.01
N VAL A 358 6.17 20.94 -14.88
CA VAL A 358 6.22 21.67 -13.61
C VAL A 358 6.28 20.73 -12.43
N PHE A 359 6.90 21.19 -11.33
CA PHE A 359 7.13 20.42 -10.12
C PHE A 359 6.56 21.15 -8.91
N LEU A 360 5.52 20.59 -8.29
CA LEU A 360 5.02 21.04 -7.00
C LEU A 360 5.72 20.23 -5.90
N MET A 361 6.65 20.87 -5.24
CA MET A 361 7.47 20.26 -4.19
C MET A 361 7.16 20.85 -2.82
N HIS A 362 7.54 20.13 -1.77
CA HIS A 362 7.52 20.63 -0.39
C HIS A 362 8.79 20.23 0.34
N ASN A 363 9.10 20.96 1.41
CA ASN A 363 10.31 20.78 2.21
C ASN A 363 10.17 19.80 3.39
N ARG A 364 9.02 19.07 3.52
CA ARG A 364 8.91 17.95 4.47
C ARG A 364 9.50 16.70 3.83
N ASP A 365 10.52 16.11 4.49
CA ASP A 365 11.13 14.88 4.00
C ASP A 365 10.17 13.68 4.15
N ILE A 366 10.23 12.77 3.20
CA ILE A 366 9.58 11.47 3.24
C ILE A 366 10.66 10.46 3.66
N HIS A 367 10.56 9.94 4.88
CA HIS A 367 11.55 8.99 5.40
C HIS A 367 11.40 7.62 4.76
N MET A 368 10.18 7.10 4.73
CA MET A 368 9.87 5.83 4.08
C MET A 368 8.92 6.09 2.89
N PRO A 369 9.45 5.99 1.66
CA PRO A 369 8.61 6.05 0.47
C PRO A 369 7.58 4.93 0.44
N ILE A 370 6.36 5.25 -0.01
CA ILE A 370 5.27 4.29 -0.09
C ILE A 370 4.34 4.63 -1.25
N ASP A 371 4.05 3.64 -2.08
CA ASP A 371 3.10 3.75 -3.19
C ASP A 371 1.64 3.72 -2.69
N ASP A 372 0.68 4.06 -3.54
CA ASP A 372 -0.73 3.91 -3.21
C ASP A 372 -1.17 2.45 -3.23
N SER A 373 -1.96 2.05 -2.24
CA SER A 373 -2.61 0.74 -2.22
C SER A 373 -3.67 0.65 -3.30
N VAL A 374 -3.85 -0.55 -3.86
CA VAL A 374 -4.90 -0.85 -4.85
C VAL A 374 -5.78 -1.96 -4.29
N VAL A 375 -7.09 -1.74 -4.32
CA VAL A 375 -8.07 -2.71 -3.83
C VAL A 375 -9.14 -3.00 -4.88
N VAL A 376 -9.64 -4.24 -4.85
CA VAL A 376 -10.80 -4.69 -5.63
C VAL A 376 -11.97 -4.87 -4.68
N PRO A 377 -13.13 -4.23 -4.93
CA PRO A 377 -14.34 -4.49 -4.18
C PRO A 377 -14.81 -5.93 -4.41
N TYR A 378 -15.07 -6.66 -3.33
CA TYR A 378 -15.56 -8.03 -3.41
C TYR A 378 -16.62 -8.29 -2.34
N ARG A 379 -17.84 -8.64 -2.74
CA ARG A 379 -19.00 -8.86 -1.84
C ARG A 379 -19.18 -7.66 -0.89
N ARG A 380 -19.04 -7.88 0.44
CA ARG A 380 -19.16 -6.83 1.47
C ARG A 380 -17.82 -6.19 1.86
N ASN A 381 -16.71 -6.66 1.31
CA ASN A 381 -15.35 -6.25 1.66
C ASN A 381 -14.59 -5.70 0.44
N SER A 382 -13.35 -5.32 0.64
CA SER A 382 -12.39 -5.03 -0.40
C SER A 382 -11.15 -5.90 -0.24
N PHE A 383 -10.62 -6.36 -1.35
CA PHE A 383 -9.44 -7.21 -1.42
C PHE A 383 -8.24 -6.39 -1.90
N PRO A 384 -7.12 -6.30 -1.14
CA PRO A 384 -5.95 -5.56 -1.56
C PRO A 384 -5.11 -6.38 -2.56
N VAL A 385 -5.06 -5.91 -3.82
CA VAL A 385 -4.16 -6.44 -4.85
C VAL A 385 -2.77 -5.79 -4.81
N ARG A 386 -2.66 -4.63 -4.14
CA ARG A 386 -1.40 -3.99 -3.75
C ARG A 386 -1.56 -3.43 -2.34
N ARG A 387 -0.72 -3.91 -1.42
CA ARG A 387 -0.70 -3.48 -0.03
C ARG A 387 0.43 -2.47 0.18
N ALA A 388 0.08 -1.20 0.44
CA ALA A 388 1.02 -0.08 0.61
C ALA A 388 0.40 0.99 1.52
N ARG A 389 0.32 2.26 1.12
CA ARG A 389 -0.20 3.38 1.92
C ARG A 389 -1.58 3.07 2.53
N GLY A 390 -1.75 3.40 3.80
CA GLY A 390 -2.98 3.18 4.57
C GLY A 390 -3.16 1.75 5.09
N PHE A 391 -2.34 0.80 4.65
CA PHE A 391 -2.33 -0.59 5.15
C PHE A 391 -1.05 -0.93 5.89
N VAL A 392 0.10 -0.48 5.38
CA VAL A 392 1.41 -0.72 6.00
C VAL A 392 1.70 0.40 6.99
N PRO A 393 2.26 0.08 8.17
CA PRO A 393 2.86 -1.18 8.62
C PRO A 393 1.95 -2.07 9.49
N SER A 394 0.61 -1.96 9.40
CA SER A 394 -0.28 -2.79 10.23
C SER A 394 0.01 -4.28 10.03
N PRO A 395 0.20 -5.06 11.09
CA PRO A 395 0.44 -6.49 10.97
C PRO A 395 -0.82 -7.29 10.65
N VAL A 396 -0.60 -8.55 10.24
CA VAL A 396 -1.62 -9.61 10.18
C VAL A 396 -1.50 -10.46 11.44
N VAL A 397 -2.63 -10.73 12.10
CA VAL A 397 -2.66 -11.60 13.28
C VAL A 397 -2.75 -13.05 12.84
N ILE A 398 -1.83 -13.89 13.33
CA ILE A 398 -1.83 -15.33 13.11
C ILE A 398 -2.28 -16.09 14.38
N PRO A 399 -2.87 -17.31 14.25
CA PRO A 399 -3.47 -18.03 15.38
C PRO A 399 -2.45 -18.69 16.32
N PHE A 400 -1.18 -18.69 15.96
CA PHE A 400 -0.09 -19.29 16.75
C PHE A 400 1.05 -18.30 17.01
N ARG A 401 1.97 -18.66 17.91
CA ARG A 401 3.18 -17.87 18.15
C ARG A 401 4.31 -18.36 17.25
N ALA A 402 4.92 -17.44 16.51
CA ALA A 402 6.10 -17.66 15.69
C ALA A 402 7.33 -16.93 16.26
N PRO A 403 8.53 -17.48 16.12
CA PRO A 403 9.77 -16.74 16.37
C PRO A 403 9.91 -15.59 15.37
N VAL A 404 10.99 -14.80 15.50
CA VAL A 404 11.29 -13.77 14.49
C VAL A 404 11.84 -14.45 13.24
N ILE A 405 11.00 -14.49 12.19
CA ILE A 405 11.30 -15.09 10.88
C ILE A 405 11.22 -13.99 9.84
N VAL A 406 12.15 -13.95 8.90
CA VAL A 406 12.05 -13.14 7.69
C VAL A 406 11.68 -14.02 6.51
N GLY A 407 10.58 -13.69 5.84
CA GLY A 407 10.20 -14.25 4.55
C GLY A 407 10.57 -13.28 3.42
N ALA A 408 11.45 -13.71 2.52
CA ALA A 408 12.01 -12.84 1.46
C ALA A 408 11.01 -12.42 0.38
N GLY A 409 9.93 -13.20 0.18
CA GLY A 409 8.97 -12.96 -0.91
C GLY A 409 9.49 -13.31 -2.30
N GLY A 410 8.69 -12.98 -3.31
CA GLY A 410 9.02 -13.18 -4.72
C GLY A 410 9.86 -12.04 -5.30
N GLU A 411 10.20 -12.14 -6.59
CA GLU A 411 11.05 -11.15 -7.29
C GLU A 411 10.23 -10.02 -7.94
N MET A 412 9.11 -10.36 -8.58
CA MET A 412 8.21 -9.39 -9.20
C MET A 412 7.15 -8.91 -8.20
N LYS A 413 6.82 -7.61 -8.24
CA LYS A 413 5.89 -6.99 -7.27
C LYS A 413 6.32 -7.31 -5.83
N ALA A 414 7.64 -7.23 -5.60
CA ALA A 414 8.29 -7.73 -4.40
C ALA A 414 7.72 -7.13 -3.11
N THR A 415 7.59 -7.99 -2.11
CA THR A 415 7.33 -7.69 -0.71
C THR A 415 8.14 -8.67 0.14
N PHE A 416 8.43 -8.30 1.38
CA PHE A 416 8.90 -9.24 2.39
C PHE A 416 7.92 -9.26 3.57
N ALA A 417 8.09 -10.20 4.47
CA ALA A 417 7.34 -10.23 5.72
C ALA A 417 8.24 -10.60 6.89
N VAL A 418 7.96 -10.05 8.06
CA VAL A 418 8.67 -10.40 9.30
C VAL A 418 7.64 -10.86 10.33
N SER A 419 7.84 -12.02 10.95
CA SER A 419 6.99 -12.48 12.04
C SER A 419 7.60 -12.17 13.41
N GLN A 420 6.74 -11.91 14.38
CA GLN A 420 7.10 -11.85 15.78
C GLN A 420 5.88 -12.23 16.63
N ARG A 421 5.99 -13.22 17.47
CA ARG A 421 4.88 -13.73 18.30
C ARG A 421 3.70 -14.18 17.42
N ASN A 422 2.52 -13.63 17.64
CA ASN A 422 1.32 -13.89 16.83
C ASN A 422 1.06 -12.82 15.74
N LEU A 423 2.09 -12.09 15.35
CA LEU A 423 1.99 -11.02 14.36
C LEU A 423 2.93 -11.29 13.17
N VAL A 424 2.45 -11.02 11.97
CA VAL A 424 3.24 -10.97 10.74
C VAL A 424 3.14 -9.56 10.17
N PHE A 425 4.28 -8.95 9.88
CA PHE A 425 4.43 -7.59 9.33
C PHE A 425 4.82 -7.67 7.85
N PRO A 426 3.85 -7.68 6.92
CA PRO A 426 4.17 -7.58 5.50
C PRO A 426 4.69 -6.17 5.19
N SER A 427 5.73 -6.07 4.37
CA SER A 427 6.22 -4.79 3.87
C SER A 427 5.21 -4.11 2.93
N GLN A 428 5.48 -2.85 2.58
CA GLN A 428 4.84 -2.22 1.44
C GLN A 428 5.28 -2.89 0.14
N TYR A 429 4.50 -2.66 -0.93
CA TYR A 429 4.93 -2.93 -2.29
C TYR A 429 6.26 -2.21 -2.58
N LEU A 430 7.25 -2.93 -3.06
CA LEU A 430 8.62 -2.43 -3.27
C LEU A 430 8.95 -2.22 -4.75
N GLY A 431 8.38 -3.01 -5.65
CA GLY A 431 8.64 -2.96 -7.08
C GLY A 431 9.17 -4.27 -7.65
N ASP A 432 9.91 -4.20 -8.75
CA ASP A 432 10.55 -5.33 -9.41
C ASP A 432 12.04 -5.35 -9.05
N LEU A 433 12.51 -6.44 -8.45
CA LEU A 433 13.89 -6.57 -7.97
C LEU A 433 14.93 -6.70 -9.11
N LYS A 434 14.49 -6.82 -10.35
CA LYS A 434 15.40 -6.67 -11.51
C LYS A 434 15.98 -5.26 -11.64
N GLN A 435 15.40 -4.27 -10.95
CA GLN A 435 15.92 -2.90 -10.90
C GLN A 435 16.81 -2.72 -9.66
N VAL A 436 18.00 -2.15 -9.85
CA VAL A 436 18.98 -1.93 -8.75
C VAL A 436 18.38 -1.05 -7.64
N GLU A 437 17.66 -0.01 -8.01
CA GLU A 437 17.00 0.89 -7.07
C GLU A 437 15.95 0.17 -6.20
N THR A 438 15.32 -0.86 -6.75
CA THR A 438 14.35 -1.67 -5.99
C THR A 438 15.06 -2.57 -4.98
N ILE A 439 16.23 -3.13 -5.32
CA ILE A 439 17.05 -3.91 -4.37
C ILE A 439 17.52 -3.01 -3.21
N GLU A 440 18.01 -1.81 -3.50
CA GLU A 440 18.40 -0.85 -2.48
C GLU A 440 17.23 -0.43 -1.59
N PHE A 441 16.06 -0.20 -2.20
CA PHE A 441 14.85 0.12 -1.46
C PHE A 441 14.38 -1.05 -0.59
N TYR A 442 14.46 -2.29 -1.09
CA TYR A 442 14.15 -3.50 -0.34
C TYR A 442 15.01 -3.59 0.94
N ARG A 443 16.33 -3.44 0.80
CA ARG A 443 17.28 -3.46 1.93
C ARG A 443 16.98 -2.34 2.93
N ARG A 444 16.72 -1.13 2.46
CA ARG A 444 16.37 0.02 3.29
C ARG A 444 15.09 -0.21 4.06
N ALA A 445 14.04 -0.72 3.40
CA ALA A 445 12.75 -1.00 4.01
C ALA A 445 12.86 -2.10 5.08
N LEU A 446 13.63 -3.17 4.81
CA LEU A 446 13.88 -4.26 5.75
C LEU A 446 14.66 -3.76 6.98
N ALA A 447 15.74 -3.02 6.77
CA ALA A 447 16.54 -2.44 7.85
C ALA A 447 15.73 -1.44 8.70
N HIS A 448 14.86 -0.65 8.06
CA HIS A 448 13.98 0.27 8.77
C HIS A 448 12.98 -0.49 9.66
N LEU A 449 12.36 -1.56 9.15
CA LEU A 449 11.43 -2.38 9.92
C LEU A 449 12.13 -3.06 11.11
N PHE A 450 13.35 -3.58 10.89
CA PHE A 450 14.17 -4.17 11.97
C PHE A 450 14.43 -3.16 13.08
N ARG A 451 14.83 -1.94 12.72
CA ARG A 451 15.09 -0.87 13.69
C ARG A 451 13.83 -0.45 14.44
N LEU A 452 12.70 -0.25 13.72
CA LEU A 452 11.45 0.20 14.31
C LEU A 452 10.91 -0.77 15.35
N TYR A 453 10.96 -2.08 15.07
CA TYR A 453 10.37 -3.10 15.94
C TYR A 453 11.42 -3.88 16.73
N ASN A 454 12.70 -3.46 16.67
CA ASN A 454 13.84 -4.14 17.29
C ASN A 454 13.85 -5.64 16.96
N PHE A 455 13.64 -5.97 15.68
CA PHE A 455 13.63 -7.36 15.23
C PHE A 455 15.06 -7.94 15.21
N HIS A 456 15.21 -9.09 15.84
CA HIS A 456 16.42 -9.91 15.80
C HIS A 456 16.07 -11.24 15.12
N PRO A 457 16.05 -11.31 13.79
CA PRO A 457 15.60 -12.50 13.09
C PRO A 457 16.58 -13.66 13.29
N ARG A 458 16.03 -14.83 13.62
CA ARG A 458 16.78 -16.08 13.81
C ARG A 458 16.62 -17.02 12.63
N PHE A 459 15.52 -16.91 11.89
CA PHE A 459 15.16 -17.80 10.79
C PHE A 459 14.90 -17.01 9.53
N PHE A 460 15.28 -17.60 8.40
CA PHE A 460 15.10 -17.03 7.09
C PHE A 460 14.34 -18.01 6.18
N VAL A 461 13.30 -17.53 5.52
CA VAL A 461 12.45 -18.30 4.60
C VAL A 461 12.47 -17.61 3.24
N HIS A 462 12.67 -18.38 2.18
CA HIS A 462 12.73 -17.89 0.82
C HIS A 462 12.01 -18.83 -0.16
N ASP A 463 11.75 -18.34 -1.37
CA ASP A 463 11.22 -19.15 -2.46
C ASP A 463 12.24 -20.22 -2.89
N ARG A 464 11.75 -21.38 -3.34
CA ARG A 464 12.62 -22.45 -3.92
C ARG A 464 13.32 -22.04 -5.21
N HIS A 465 12.89 -20.97 -5.86
CA HIS A 465 13.52 -20.50 -7.08
C HIS A 465 14.99 -20.14 -6.84
N PRO A 466 15.95 -20.79 -7.54
CA PRO A 466 17.38 -20.72 -7.19
C PRO A 466 18.03 -19.36 -7.49
N GLN A 467 17.39 -18.53 -8.32
CA GLN A 467 18.00 -17.30 -8.84
C GLN A 467 17.31 -16.03 -8.35
N TYR A 468 16.27 -16.11 -7.50
CA TYR A 468 15.58 -14.91 -7.04
C TYR A 468 16.50 -13.95 -6.28
N LEU A 469 16.49 -12.70 -6.73
CA LEU A 469 17.25 -11.61 -6.10
C LEU A 469 16.70 -11.25 -4.72
N SER A 470 15.42 -11.50 -4.44
CA SER A 470 14.83 -11.32 -3.12
C SER A 470 15.54 -12.14 -2.04
N THR A 471 15.91 -13.40 -2.35
CA THR A 471 16.68 -14.26 -1.45
C THR A 471 18.04 -13.66 -1.14
N LYS A 472 18.76 -13.18 -2.14
CA LYS A 472 20.09 -12.56 -1.97
C LYS A 472 19.99 -11.24 -1.20
N ALA A 473 19.06 -10.36 -1.60
CA ALA A 473 18.88 -9.06 -0.96
C ALA A 473 18.48 -9.16 0.52
N ALA A 474 17.65 -10.16 0.87
CA ALA A 474 17.21 -10.34 2.24
C ALA A 474 18.29 -10.98 3.13
N ILE A 475 19.00 -12.01 2.65
CA ILE A 475 20.00 -12.71 3.46
C ILE A 475 21.20 -11.81 3.82
N GLU A 476 21.56 -10.89 2.93
CA GLU A 476 22.62 -9.89 3.18
C GLU A 476 22.27 -8.93 4.33
N ALA A 477 20.99 -8.79 4.68
CA ALA A 477 20.57 -7.96 5.82
C ALA A 477 20.76 -8.65 7.19
N PHE A 478 21.13 -9.94 7.21
CA PHE A 478 21.35 -10.68 8.46
C PHE A 478 22.79 -10.49 8.98
N SER A 479 22.91 -10.07 10.25
CA SER A 479 24.16 -10.04 10.98
C SER A 479 23.86 -10.26 12.47
N PRO A 480 24.21 -11.42 13.04
CA PRO A 480 24.84 -12.61 12.43
C PRO A 480 23.93 -13.33 11.42
N LEU A 481 24.51 -14.31 10.69
CA LEU A 481 23.75 -15.17 9.78
C LEU A 481 22.61 -15.88 10.50
N PRO A 482 21.50 -16.21 9.81
CA PRO A 482 20.36 -16.89 10.41
C PRO A 482 20.74 -18.29 10.92
N GLU A 483 20.10 -18.73 12.01
CA GLU A 483 20.29 -20.08 12.58
C GLU A 483 19.81 -21.18 11.63
N ALA A 484 18.75 -20.91 10.87
CA ALA A 484 18.25 -21.81 9.85
C ALA A 484 17.69 -21.05 8.65
N VAL A 485 17.89 -21.64 7.48
CA VAL A 485 17.37 -21.17 6.18
C VAL A 485 16.47 -22.24 5.61
N MET A 486 15.25 -21.86 5.20
CA MET A 486 14.25 -22.77 4.67
C MET A 486 13.75 -22.27 3.31
N ALA A 487 13.74 -23.15 2.31
CA ALA A 487 13.13 -22.91 1.02
C ALA A 487 11.68 -23.42 1.00
N VAL A 488 10.73 -22.59 0.61
CA VAL A 488 9.29 -22.90 0.53
C VAL A 488 8.86 -22.91 -0.92
N GLN A 489 8.00 -23.87 -1.27
CA GLN A 489 7.43 -23.94 -2.63
C GLN A 489 6.46 -22.78 -2.85
N HIS A 490 6.54 -22.16 -4.03
CA HIS A 490 5.84 -20.93 -4.39
C HIS A 490 4.32 -21.00 -4.20
N HIS A 491 3.67 -21.99 -4.80
CA HIS A 491 2.20 -22.16 -4.76
C HIS A 491 1.70 -22.58 -3.38
N TYR A 492 2.51 -23.33 -2.64
CA TYR A 492 2.21 -23.62 -1.23
C TYR A 492 2.27 -22.36 -0.37
N ALA A 493 3.20 -21.44 -0.65
CA ALA A 493 3.24 -20.14 0.03
C ALA A 493 1.96 -19.30 -0.25
N HIS A 494 1.44 -19.33 -1.49
CA HIS A 494 0.14 -18.71 -1.82
C HIS A 494 -1.02 -19.35 -1.05
N MET A 495 -1.08 -20.69 -0.98
CA MET A 495 -2.10 -21.40 -0.21
C MET A 495 -2.04 -21.02 1.28
N ALA A 496 -0.85 -21.08 1.89
CA ALA A 496 -0.65 -20.73 3.29
C ALA A 496 -1.01 -19.28 3.60
N ALA A 497 -0.65 -18.33 2.72
CA ALA A 497 -1.01 -16.93 2.87
C ALA A 497 -2.53 -16.71 2.84
N CYS A 498 -3.24 -17.40 1.93
CA CYS A 498 -4.70 -17.36 1.85
C CYS A 498 -5.37 -17.95 3.09
N MET A 499 -4.86 -19.09 3.60
CA MET A 499 -5.35 -19.74 4.82
C MET A 499 -5.21 -18.81 6.03
N ILE A 500 -4.05 -18.18 6.20
CA ILE A 500 -3.78 -17.24 7.30
C ILE A 500 -4.69 -16.01 7.23
N ASP A 501 -4.86 -15.41 6.06
CA ASP A 501 -5.71 -14.23 5.87
C ASP A 501 -7.19 -14.53 6.21
N ASN A 502 -7.64 -15.77 5.95
CA ASN A 502 -9.00 -16.23 6.23
C ASN A 502 -9.13 -17.00 7.56
N ARG A 503 -8.05 -17.13 8.36
CA ARG A 503 -8.02 -17.84 9.65
C ARG A 503 -8.47 -19.30 9.55
N VAL A 504 -8.03 -19.99 8.49
CA VAL A 504 -8.30 -21.41 8.25
C VAL A 504 -7.07 -22.20 8.63
N GLU A 505 -7.21 -23.17 9.53
CA GLU A 505 -6.13 -24.04 10.03
C GLU A 505 -6.30 -25.50 9.60
N ASP A 506 -7.51 -25.89 9.19
CA ASP A 506 -7.85 -27.24 8.76
C ASP A 506 -7.24 -27.59 7.39
N ASP A 507 -7.32 -28.87 7.00
CA ASP A 507 -6.96 -29.30 5.65
C ASP A 507 -7.86 -28.64 4.60
N VAL A 508 -7.24 -28.15 3.54
CA VAL A 508 -7.91 -27.46 2.43
C VAL A 508 -7.54 -28.06 1.09
N ILE A 509 -8.40 -27.82 0.12
CA ILE A 509 -8.06 -27.96 -1.31
C ILE A 509 -7.69 -26.55 -1.80
N GLY A 510 -6.39 -26.35 -2.06
CA GLY A 510 -5.86 -25.14 -2.65
C GLY A 510 -5.98 -25.19 -4.17
N VAL A 511 -6.74 -24.27 -4.77
CA VAL A 511 -6.75 -24.01 -6.21
C VAL A 511 -5.90 -22.77 -6.44
N ILE A 512 -4.69 -22.96 -6.95
CA ILE A 512 -3.71 -21.88 -7.05
C ILE A 512 -3.44 -21.58 -8.52
N PHE A 513 -3.94 -20.44 -8.97
CA PHE A 513 -3.75 -19.92 -10.32
C PHE A 513 -2.76 -18.76 -10.31
N ASP A 514 -1.70 -18.90 -11.09
CA ASP A 514 -0.57 -17.98 -11.12
C ASP A 514 -0.03 -17.81 -12.54
N GLY A 515 0.84 -16.82 -12.70
CA GLY A 515 1.59 -16.61 -13.93
C GLY A 515 2.70 -17.62 -14.10
N THR A 516 3.62 -17.70 -13.14
CA THR A 516 4.73 -18.66 -13.14
C THR A 516 5.33 -18.81 -11.74
N GLY A 517 5.56 -20.03 -11.30
CA GLY A 517 6.30 -20.36 -10.08
C GLY A 517 7.19 -21.59 -10.30
N TYR A 518 8.21 -21.75 -9.48
CA TYR A 518 9.14 -22.88 -9.55
C TYR A 518 8.53 -24.14 -8.94
N GLY A 519 8.33 -25.18 -9.74
CA GLY A 519 7.74 -26.45 -9.34
C GLY A 519 8.71 -27.38 -8.61
N ASP A 520 8.20 -28.28 -7.77
CA ASP A 520 9.00 -29.28 -7.06
C ASP A 520 9.66 -30.30 -8.01
N ASP A 521 9.06 -30.47 -9.17
CA ASP A 521 9.52 -31.32 -10.26
C ASP A 521 10.47 -30.61 -11.26
N GLY A 522 10.82 -29.34 -10.96
CA GLY A 522 11.66 -28.51 -11.83
C GLY A 522 10.94 -27.93 -13.05
N THR A 523 9.61 -28.15 -13.18
CA THR A 523 8.80 -27.55 -14.24
C THR A 523 8.26 -26.18 -13.82
N ILE A 524 7.64 -25.45 -14.75
CA ILE A 524 7.03 -24.15 -14.49
C ILE A 524 5.57 -24.37 -14.10
N TRP A 525 5.27 -24.20 -12.82
CA TRP A 525 3.91 -24.29 -12.29
C TRP A 525 3.15 -22.98 -12.43
N GLY A 526 1.79 -23.05 -12.34
CA GLY A 526 0.93 -21.86 -12.31
C GLY A 526 -0.57 -22.19 -12.44
N GLY A 527 -0.95 -23.45 -12.39
CA GLY A 527 -2.35 -23.87 -12.38
C GLY A 527 -2.52 -25.16 -11.56
N GLU A 528 -2.35 -25.06 -10.23
CA GLU A 528 -2.12 -26.19 -9.35
C GLU A 528 -3.30 -26.48 -8.43
N PHE A 529 -3.52 -27.76 -8.17
CA PHE A 529 -4.45 -28.25 -7.16
C PHE A 529 -3.64 -28.92 -6.05
N LEU A 530 -3.61 -28.28 -4.88
CA LEU A 530 -2.90 -28.75 -3.70
C LEU A 530 -3.89 -29.20 -2.62
N VAL A 531 -3.60 -30.28 -1.91
CA VAL A 531 -4.30 -30.67 -0.69
C VAL A 531 -3.32 -30.60 0.47
N GLY A 532 -3.70 -29.93 1.54
CA GLY A 532 -2.83 -29.77 2.70
C GLY A 532 -3.31 -28.72 3.68
N ASN A 533 -2.42 -28.34 4.58
CA ASN A 533 -2.64 -27.38 5.65
C ASN A 533 -1.41 -26.48 5.83
N LEU A 534 -1.29 -25.77 6.96
CA LEU A 534 -0.14 -24.88 7.24
C LEU A 534 1.19 -25.62 7.52
N LYS A 535 1.21 -26.96 7.55
CA LYS A 535 2.40 -27.77 7.86
C LYS A 535 2.91 -28.54 6.65
N GLU A 536 2.01 -29.03 5.83
CA GLU A 536 2.34 -29.88 4.69
C GLU A 536 1.34 -29.74 3.55
N TYR A 537 1.75 -30.14 2.36
CA TYR A 537 0.89 -30.16 1.17
C TYR A 537 1.25 -31.32 0.26
N ARG A 538 0.31 -31.69 -0.59
CA ARG A 538 0.50 -32.64 -1.68
C ARG A 538 -0.16 -32.10 -2.94
N ARG A 539 0.56 -32.09 -4.06
CA ARG A 539 0.00 -31.82 -5.38
C ARG A 539 -0.90 -32.98 -5.81
N VAL A 540 -2.15 -32.71 -6.09
CA VAL A 540 -3.15 -33.72 -6.49
C VAL A 540 -3.58 -33.59 -7.95
N GLY A 541 -3.27 -32.47 -8.59
CA GLY A 541 -3.56 -32.19 -9.98
C GLY A 541 -3.03 -30.84 -10.43
N SER A 542 -3.16 -30.60 -11.74
CA SER A 542 -2.82 -29.33 -12.36
C SER A 542 -3.69 -29.10 -13.59
N LEU A 543 -3.63 -27.90 -14.16
CA LEU A 543 -4.06 -27.69 -15.53
C LEU A 543 -3.23 -28.57 -16.47
N TYR A 544 -3.79 -28.88 -17.66
CA TYR A 544 -3.07 -29.64 -18.65
C TYR A 544 -1.76 -28.93 -19.04
N PRO A 545 -0.61 -29.62 -19.00
CA PRO A 545 0.66 -28.99 -19.30
C PRO A 545 0.78 -28.70 -20.81
N ALA A 546 1.30 -27.53 -21.14
CA ALA A 546 1.66 -27.16 -22.49
C ALA A 546 3.10 -26.65 -22.53
N ARG A 547 3.69 -26.57 -23.72
CA ARG A 547 5.08 -26.17 -23.90
C ARG A 547 5.25 -24.65 -23.91
N LEU A 548 6.34 -24.15 -23.33
CA LEU A 548 6.67 -22.73 -23.27
C LEU A 548 7.93 -22.43 -24.14
N PRO A 549 7.77 -22.18 -25.45
CA PRO A 549 8.89 -22.18 -26.39
C PRO A 549 9.86 -21.01 -26.26
N GLY A 550 9.46 -19.90 -25.69
CA GLY A 550 10.26 -18.69 -25.53
C GLY A 550 10.50 -18.26 -24.10
N VAL A 551 9.98 -19.02 -23.12
CA VAL A 551 10.06 -18.73 -21.69
C VAL A 551 9.67 -17.27 -21.37
N GLU A 552 10.62 -16.37 -21.08
CA GLU A 552 10.33 -14.95 -20.80
C GLU A 552 9.71 -14.19 -21.99
N LYS A 553 10.10 -14.56 -23.24
CA LYS A 553 9.51 -13.94 -24.43
C LYS A 553 8.04 -14.28 -24.63
N ASP A 554 7.60 -15.44 -24.17
CA ASP A 554 6.19 -15.84 -24.29
C ASP A 554 5.28 -15.03 -23.38
N ILE A 555 5.84 -14.44 -22.31
CA ILE A 555 5.14 -13.51 -21.45
C ILE A 555 4.86 -12.20 -22.21
N LEU A 556 5.83 -11.70 -22.95
CA LEU A 556 5.71 -10.44 -23.71
C LEU A 556 4.98 -10.63 -25.04
N ASP A 557 5.07 -11.85 -25.60
CA ASP A 557 4.53 -12.24 -26.91
C ASP A 557 3.53 -13.40 -26.76
N PRO A 558 2.32 -13.21 -26.23
CA PRO A 558 1.27 -14.23 -26.03
C PRO A 558 1.00 -15.13 -27.23
N TRP A 559 1.14 -14.60 -28.47
CA TRP A 559 0.97 -15.37 -29.71
C TRP A 559 1.90 -16.58 -29.79
N ARG A 560 3.07 -16.55 -29.17
CA ARG A 560 4.03 -17.65 -29.15
C ARG A 560 3.50 -18.84 -28.35
N TYR A 561 2.93 -18.58 -27.16
CA TYR A 561 2.28 -19.62 -26.37
C TYR A 561 0.97 -20.09 -27.00
N ALA A 562 0.27 -19.22 -27.72
CA ALA A 562 -0.90 -19.61 -28.50
C ALA A 562 -0.59 -20.69 -29.53
N ILE A 563 0.60 -20.68 -30.18
CA ILE A 563 1.04 -21.78 -31.08
C ILE A 563 1.19 -23.09 -30.31
N SER A 564 1.69 -23.05 -29.09
CA SER A 564 1.76 -24.24 -28.23
C SER A 564 0.36 -24.80 -27.97
N LEU A 565 -0.60 -23.97 -27.56
CA LEU A 565 -2.00 -24.40 -27.33
C LEU A 565 -2.62 -25.01 -28.60
N LEU A 566 -2.40 -24.39 -29.78
CA LEU A 566 -2.88 -24.96 -31.06
C LEU A 566 -2.23 -26.31 -31.35
N SER A 567 -0.95 -26.50 -31.00
CA SER A 567 -0.22 -27.75 -31.21
C SER A 567 -0.62 -28.85 -30.22
N GLU A 568 -1.18 -28.52 -29.06
CA GLU A 568 -1.77 -29.50 -28.14
C GLU A 568 -3.16 -29.99 -28.65
N CYS A 569 -3.88 -29.13 -29.38
CA CYS A 569 -5.23 -29.45 -29.87
C CYS A 569 -5.24 -30.08 -31.25
N TYR A 570 -4.23 -29.84 -32.09
CA TYR A 570 -4.18 -30.22 -33.49
C TYR A 570 -2.82 -30.82 -33.86
N ASP A 571 -2.79 -31.57 -34.97
CA ASP A 571 -1.52 -32.00 -35.55
C ASP A 571 -0.66 -30.82 -36.04
N ALA A 572 0.65 -31.02 -36.17
CA ALA A 572 1.61 -29.95 -36.47
C ALA A 572 1.29 -29.19 -37.78
N ARG A 573 0.74 -29.87 -38.82
CA ARG A 573 0.38 -29.24 -40.09
C ARG A 573 -0.81 -28.29 -39.87
N THR A 574 -1.84 -28.75 -39.20
CA THR A 574 -3.05 -27.96 -38.88
C THR A 574 -2.71 -26.80 -37.97
N ALA A 575 -1.93 -27.01 -36.92
CA ALA A 575 -1.47 -25.96 -36.01
C ALA A 575 -0.70 -24.85 -36.75
N ILE A 576 0.24 -25.22 -37.64
CA ILE A 576 0.98 -24.25 -38.46
C ILE A 576 0.04 -23.49 -39.40
N SER A 577 -0.93 -24.19 -40.02
CA SER A 577 -1.90 -23.56 -40.93
C SER A 577 -2.74 -22.51 -40.20
N LEU A 578 -3.28 -22.86 -39.03
CA LEU A 578 -4.04 -21.95 -38.18
C LEU A 578 -3.19 -20.77 -37.71
N ALA A 579 -1.99 -21.02 -37.20
CA ALA A 579 -1.07 -19.96 -36.78
C ALA A 579 -0.68 -19.03 -37.93
N THR A 580 -0.49 -19.56 -39.15
CA THR A 580 -0.21 -18.76 -40.34
C THR A 580 -1.43 -17.91 -40.75
N SER A 581 -2.63 -18.42 -40.56
CA SER A 581 -3.86 -17.65 -40.82
C SER A 581 -4.07 -16.53 -39.81
N LEU A 582 -3.78 -16.79 -38.53
CA LEU A 582 -3.91 -15.78 -37.46
C LEU A 582 -2.81 -14.70 -37.52
N TRP A 583 -1.57 -15.12 -37.83
CA TRP A 583 -0.38 -14.23 -37.87
C TRP A 583 0.42 -14.43 -39.18
N PRO A 584 -0.09 -13.96 -40.33
CA PRO A 584 0.56 -14.19 -41.64
C PRO A 584 2.00 -13.67 -41.70
N GLU A 585 2.25 -12.50 -41.10
CA GLU A 585 3.57 -11.85 -41.03
C GLU A 585 4.59 -12.62 -40.20
N ARG A 586 4.12 -13.53 -39.31
CA ARG A 586 4.95 -14.35 -38.41
C ARG A 586 5.02 -15.84 -38.86
N SER A 587 4.59 -16.17 -40.07
CA SER A 587 4.47 -17.57 -40.57
C SER A 587 5.77 -18.38 -40.50
N VAL A 588 6.92 -17.75 -40.73
CA VAL A 588 8.25 -18.40 -40.63
C VAL A 588 8.57 -18.72 -39.17
N LEU A 589 8.32 -17.78 -38.27
CA LEU A 589 8.53 -17.97 -36.82
C LEU A 589 7.58 -19.02 -36.25
N SER A 590 6.32 -19.05 -36.69
CA SER A 590 5.32 -20.03 -36.25
C SER A 590 5.78 -21.46 -36.57
N ARG A 591 6.31 -21.71 -37.80
CA ARG A 591 6.89 -23.00 -38.14
C ARG A 591 8.12 -23.37 -37.30
N SER A 592 8.97 -22.39 -37.01
CA SER A 592 10.16 -22.60 -36.19
C SER A 592 9.78 -22.91 -34.72
N ILE A 593 8.81 -22.20 -34.16
CA ILE A 593 8.29 -22.45 -32.82
C ILE A 593 7.69 -23.84 -32.73
N THR A 594 6.81 -24.26 -33.67
CA THR A 594 6.20 -25.59 -33.66
C THR A 594 7.26 -26.70 -33.67
N LYS A 595 8.36 -26.52 -34.42
CA LYS A 595 9.48 -27.47 -34.40
C LYS A 595 10.27 -27.50 -33.12
N ALA A 596 10.31 -26.38 -32.36
CA ALA A 596 11.04 -26.25 -31.11
C ALA A 596 10.23 -26.77 -29.91
N LEU A 597 8.90 -26.89 -30.00
CA LEU A 597 8.03 -27.29 -28.89
C LEU A 597 8.50 -28.56 -28.17
N PRO A 598 8.91 -29.66 -28.85
CA PRO A 598 9.35 -30.88 -28.15
C PRO A 598 10.54 -30.67 -27.21
N PHE A 599 11.31 -29.61 -27.42
CA PHE A 599 12.52 -29.28 -26.66
C PHE A 599 12.27 -28.13 -25.65
N SER A 600 11.06 -27.61 -25.59
CA SER A 600 10.68 -26.50 -24.75
C SER A 600 10.24 -26.99 -23.36
N PRO A 601 10.44 -26.19 -22.28
CA PRO A 601 9.97 -26.57 -20.96
C PRO A 601 8.43 -26.67 -20.91
N GLU A 602 7.95 -27.55 -20.05
CA GLU A 602 6.53 -27.68 -19.76
C GLU A 602 6.07 -26.64 -18.73
N THR A 603 4.83 -26.20 -18.88
CA THR A 603 4.17 -25.31 -17.93
C THR A 603 2.70 -25.64 -17.75
N THR A 604 2.22 -25.53 -16.52
CA THR A 604 0.80 -25.59 -16.15
C THR A 604 0.21 -24.19 -15.89
N SER A 605 0.89 -23.13 -16.34
CA SER A 605 0.57 -21.73 -16.08
C SER A 605 -0.85 -21.35 -16.54
N CYS A 606 -1.68 -20.96 -15.58
CA CYS A 606 -3.00 -20.37 -15.84
C CYS A 606 -2.87 -18.99 -16.51
N GLY A 607 -1.90 -18.19 -16.09
CA GLY A 607 -1.64 -16.88 -16.69
C GLY A 607 -1.30 -16.99 -18.18
N ARG A 608 -0.41 -17.93 -18.54
CA ARG A 608 -0.06 -18.18 -19.97
C ARG A 608 -1.25 -18.72 -20.75
N LEU A 609 -2.12 -19.54 -20.13
CA LEU A 609 -3.34 -20.00 -20.78
C LEU A 609 -4.23 -18.83 -21.19
N PHE A 610 -4.49 -17.87 -20.29
CA PHE A 610 -5.26 -16.67 -20.63
C PHE A 610 -4.57 -15.82 -21.70
N ASP A 611 -3.25 -15.66 -21.65
CA ASP A 611 -2.49 -14.91 -22.65
C ASP A 611 -2.63 -15.56 -24.04
N GLY A 612 -2.45 -16.88 -24.13
CA GLY A 612 -2.58 -17.63 -25.39
C GLY A 612 -4.00 -17.57 -25.96
N VAL A 613 -5.03 -17.72 -25.12
CA VAL A 613 -6.44 -17.59 -25.55
C VAL A 613 -6.72 -16.16 -26.04
N SER A 614 -6.25 -15.15 -25.34
CA SER A 614 -6.38 -13.75 -25.75
C SER A 614 -5.77 -13.50 -27.14
N ALA A 615 -4.60 -14.10 -27.41
CA ALA A 615 -3.95 -13.99 -28.71
C ALA A 615 -4.72 -14.73 -29.82
N ILE A 616 -5.24 -15.93 -29.56
CA ILE A 616 -6.06 -16.70 -30.51
C ILE A 616 -7.34 -15.94 -30.88
N LEU A 617 -7.96 -15.27 -29.92
CA LEU A 617 -9.16 -14.45 -30.11
C LEU A 617 -8.86 -13.09 -30.77
N GLY A 618 -7.60 -12.77 -31.07
CA GLY A 618 -7.20 -11.51 -31.68
C GLY A 618 -7.35 -10.28 -30.77
N ILE A 619 -7.42 -10.49 -29.45
CA ILE A 619 -7.55 -9.42 -28.45
C ILE A 619 -6.17 -8.78 -28.21
N ARG A 620 -5.17 -9.63 -27.87
CA ARG A 620 -3.82 -9.15 -27.58
C ARG A 620 -2.77 -10.22 -27.89
N ASP A 621 -1.90 -9.96 -28.85
CA ASP A 621 -0.83 -10.85 -29.26
C ASP A 621 0.56 -10.44 -28.74
N THR A 622 0.71 -9.19 -28.32
CA THR A 622 1.94 -8.63 -27.71
C THR A 622 1.54 -7.70 -26.58
N ILE A 623 2.15 -7.83 -25.41
CA ILE A 623 1.82 -7.02 -24.24
C ILE A 623 2.87 -5.95 -23.95
N SER A 624 2.45 -4.89 -23.28
CA SER A 624 3.30 -3.79 -22.82
C SER A 624 3.42 -3.72 -21.29
N TYR A 625 2.66 -4.56 -20.55
CA TYR A 625 2.74 -4.71 -19.10
C TYR A 625 2.19 -6.09 -18.70
N ASP A 626 2.67 -6.60 -17.57
CA ASP A 626 2.31 -7.90 -17.03
C ASP A 626 0.79 -8.05 -16.79
N GLY A 627 0.20 -9.15 -17.27
CA GLY A 627 -1.22 -9.47 -17.17
C GLY A 627 -2.13 -8.72 -18.15
N GLN A 628 -1.59 -7.94 -19.11
CA GLN A 628 -2.41 -7.15 -20.05
C GLN A 628 -3.40 -8.00 -20.84
N ALA A 629 -2.93 -9.08 -21.44
CA ALA A 629 -3.75 -9.94 -22.30
C ALA A 629 -4.89 -10.60 -21.51
N ALA A 630 -4.60 -11.09 -20.31
CA ALA A 630 -5.61 -11.67 -19.41
C ALA A 630 -6.65 -10.64 -18.95
N MET A 631 -6.21 -9.41 -18.61
CA MET A 631 -7.12 -8.35 -18.19
C MET A 631 -8.04 -7.86 -19.32
N GLU A 632 -7.54 -7.76 -20.55
CA GLU A 632 -8.35 -7.39 -21.71
C GLU A 632 -9.32 -8.51 -22.10
N LEU A 633 -8.93 -9.78 -21.94
CA LEU A 633 -9.82 -10.93 -22.09
C LEU A 633 -10.93 -10.92 -21.05
N GLU A 634 -10.61 -10.63 -19.77
CA GLU A 634 -11.60 -10.48 -18.69
C GLU A 634 -12.60 -9.36 -18.99
N ALA A 635 -12.10 -8.20 -19.47
CA ALA A 635 -12.96 -7.06 -19.82
C ALA A 635 -13.95 -7.42 -20.95
N LEU A 636 -13.50 -8.18 -21.95
CA LEU A 636 -14.35 -8.68 -23.03
C LEU A 636 -15.41 -9.64 -22.47
N ALA A 637 -15.03 -10.65 -21.68
CA ALA A 637 -15.95 -11.63 -21.09
C ALA A 637 -17.05 -10.94 -20.27
N ARG A 638 -16.69 -9.98 -19.43
CA ARG A 638 -17.68 -9.19 -18.67
C ARG A 638 -18.62 -8.38 -19.54
N SER A 639 -18.18 -7.92 -20.71
CA SER A 639 -19.04 -7.18 -21.64
C SER A 639 -20.11 -8.08 -22.26
N GLU A 640 -19.77 -9.33 -22.58
CA GLU A 640 -20.69 -10.34 -23.11
C GLU A 640 -21.73 -10.77 -22.04
N GLU A 641 -21.30 -11.02 -20.80
CA GLU A 641 -22.23 -11.33 -19.70
C GLU A 641 -23.28 -10.22 -19.48
N ARG A 642 -22.89 -8.96 -19.67
CA ARG A 642 -23.83 -7.82 -19.60
C ARG A 642 -24.81 -7.78 -20.75
N ARG A 643 -24.43 -8.28 -21.95
CA ARG A 643 -25.32 -8.37 -23.11
C ARG A 643 -26.33 -9.50 -22.94
N VAL A 644 -25.87 -10.69 -22.52
CA VAL A 644 -26.72 -11.87 -22.30
C VAL A 644 -27.69 -11.69 -21.13
N GLY A 645 -27.29 -10.98 -20.08
CA GLY A 645 -28.17 -10.69 -18.92
C GLY A 645 -29.24 -9.62 -19.19
N LYS A 646 -29.35 -9.09 -20.41
CA LYS A 646 -30.38 -8.15 -20.85
C LYS A 646 -31.42 -8.79 -21.80
N GLU A 647 -31.21 -10.04 -22.20
CA GLU A 647 -32.19 -10.88 -22.87
C GLU A 647 -32.95 -11.76 -21.86
#